data_1e0f7e950c90345c863c313aea4ee7a4
#
_entry.id   1e0f7e950c90345c863c313aea4ee7a4
#
_cell.length_a   1.000
_cell.length_b   1.000
_cell.length_c   1.000
_cell.angle_alpha   90.00
_cell.angle_beta   90.00
_cell.angle_gamma   90.00
#
_symmetry.space_group_name_H-M   'P 1'
#
loop_
_entity.id
_entity.type
_entity.pdbx_description
1 polymer ?
#
loop_
_entity_poly.entity_id
_entity_poly.type
_entity_poly.pdbx_seq_one_letter_code
_entity_poly.pdbx_strand_id
1 'polypeptide(L)'
;MEEKNNLPTTYNPKEFEERIYKIWEEKKYFTPVVDKSKKPFSIVMPPPNITGRLHLGHALDNTLQDMLIRFKRMQGYCTLWLPGQDHASIATEVKVENELLKQGLVKKEMGREAFLEKVWEWSDEYRGHIREQLKKMGVSADFSREAFTMDENLNKAVRTVFVKLYNEGLIYQGNRITNWCPKCTTALSDAEIEYEEKEGSFWHINYPLSDGSGFLEIATTRPETLLGDTAVAVNPNDDRFKHLIGKTLKLPLTDREIPVVGDEYVDIEFGTGAVKITPAHDPNDFEVGKRHNLPQIRVMDDHGIINELGGKYQGLDRYEARKQMVEDLDKLGLLVKIKPHTHNVGTHDRCGTVIEPIISKQWYVKMESLAKPAIEAVRGGKTKFVPERFDKIYFNWMENIQDWCISRQLWWGHRIPVYYCNDCGHMMVEVDAPCKCSKCESTNLRQEDDVLDTWFSSALWPFSTLGWPNKTEDLEYFYPTNVLVTGYDIIFFWVARMIFSGIHNMGETPFDTVLIHGIIRDSQGRKMSKSLGNGVDPLEVIEEYGADALRFMLVTGNSPGNDIRYIPERVEAARNFANKMWNASRFVMMNLDKEVMDKYAECKEYSLADKWILSQMNTLVKEVTENMEKYELGIALQKVYDFMWTEFCDWYIELVKPVFFSDDEKQKGIVYNVLYTVLTTGLKLLHPVMPFITEEIYTTLTDGEPITISTWPKFNEILVDAKAEKDMEYIIEAIKSLRNVRAEMNVPPSRKAKVISYINDEARDAFNAGTAYIEKLASASDVEFINDKALVPENAVSVVVKGGELFMPLLDLVDKEKELERLNKEKSKLEGEITRIEKKLSNAGFVAKAPEAVVEGEKAKMAKYQEMLDAVLVRIDTLK
;
A
#
# COMPACT_ATOMS: atom_id res chain seq x y z
N MET A 1 16.75 -48.63 7.63
CA MET A 1 15.72 -47.76 7.11
C MET A 1 16.14 -46.34 7.49
N GLU A 2 16.78 -45.64 6.58
CA GLU A 2 17.01 -44.20 6.76
C GLU A 2 15.66 -43.54 6.96
N GLU A 3 15.54 -42.76 8.01
CA GLU A 3 14.32 -41.94 8.20
C GLU A 3 14.16 -41.08 6.94
N LYS A 4 13.13 -41.38 6.13
CA LYS A 4 12.77 -40.50 5.00
C LYS A 4 12.56 -39.11 5.58
N ASN A 5 13.34 -38.12 5.14
CA ASN A 5 13.14 -36.71 5.43
C ASN A 5 11.71 -36.32 5.05
N ASN A 6 10.81 -36.28 5.99
CA ASN A 6 9.39 -35.97 5.77
C ASN A 6 9.00 -34.75 6.55
N LEU A 7 8.15 -33.92 5.94
CA LEU A 7 7.51 -32.79 6.63
C LEU A 7 6.68 -33.27 7.84
N PRO A 8 6.65 -32.51 8.94
CA PRO A 8 5.73 -32.74 10.06
C PRO A 8 4.28 -32.89 9.61
N THR A 9 3.47 -33.58 10.41
CA THR A 9 2.05 -33.80 10.10
C THR A 9 1.22 -32.54 10.13
N THR A 10 1.63 -31.55 10.90
CA THR A 10 0.93 -30.28 11.09
C THR A 10 1.78 -29.14 10.56
N TYR A 11 1.18 -28.28 9.75
CA TYR A 11 1.79 -27.01 9.36
C TYR A 11 1.85 -26.06 10.54
N ASN A 12 3.05 -25.69 10.95
CA ASN A 12 3.30 -24.72 12.03
C ASN A 12 4.47 -23.80 11.63
N PRO A 13 4.20 -22.57 11.16
CA PRO A 13 5.24 -21.65 10.70
C PRO A 13 6.28 -21.30 11.79
N LYS A 14 5.90 -21.28 13.07
CA LYS A 14 6.81 -20.98 14.19
C LYS A 14 7.98 -21.96 14.33
N GLU A 15 7.84 -23.16 13.80
CA GLU A 15 8.89 -24.19 13.91
C GLU A 15 10.04 -23.97 12.91
N PHE A 16 9.82 -23.21 11.84
CA PHE A 16 10.81 -23.09 10.78
C PHE A 16 11.13 -21.66 10.34
N GLU A 17 10.24 -20.67 10.47
CA GLU A 17 10.46 -19.31 9.97
C GLU A 17 11.76 -18.68 10.53
N GLU A 18 11.95 -18.70 11.84
CA GLU A 18 13.15 -18.11 12.46
C GLU A 18 14.42 -18.89 12.09
N ARG A 19 14.33 -20.23 12.04
CA ARG A 19 15.46 -21.10 11.65
C ARG A 19 15.88 -20.85 10.20
N ILE A 20 14.92 -20.74 9.29
CA ILE A 20 15.20 -20.49 7.88
C ILE A 20 15.84 -19.11 7.70
N TYR A 21 15.28 -18.07 8.34
CA TYR A 21 15.84 -16.73 8.23
C TYR A 21 17.29 -16.66 8.70
N LYS A 22 17.61 -17.32 9.82
CA LYS A 22 18.97 -17.42 10.33
C LYS A 22 19.93 -18.12 9.35
N ILE A 23 19.47 -19.19 8.69
CA ILE A 23 20.26 -19.86 7.64
C ILE A 23 20.55 -18.90 6.48
N TRP A 24 19.57 -18.15 6.01
CA TRP A 24 19.76 -17.17 4.93
C TRP A 24 20.80 -16.10 5.30
N GLU A 25 20.75 -15.58 6.52
CA GLU A 25 21.73 -14.59 7.02
C GLU A 25 23.14 -15.20 7.12
N GLU A 26 23.28 -16.36 7.76
CA GLU A 26 24.57 -17.05 7.91
C GLU A 26 25.22 -17.39 6.57
N LYS A 27 24.42 -17.80 5.60
CA LYS A 27 24.86 -18.11 4.23
C LYS A 27 25.00 -16.87 3.34
N LYS A 28 24.60 -15.68 3.81
CA LYS A 28 24.68 -14.41 3.08
C LYS A 28 23.98 -14.43 1.71
N TYR A 29 22.85 -15.12 1.60
CA TYR A 29 22.13 -15.24 0.34
C TYR A 29 21.60 -13.90 -0.21
N PHE A 30 21.47 -12.88 0.63
CA PHE A 30 20.95 -11.56 0.30
C PHE A 30 22.04 -10.50 0.13
N THR A 31 23.31 -10.86 0.35
CA THR A 31 24.47 -9.97 0.24
C THR A 31 25.15 -10.15 -1.12
N PRO A 32 24.84 -9.30 -2.12
CA PRO A 32 25.47 -9.44 -3.42
C PRO A 32 26.93 -9.00 -3.39
N VAL A 33 27.75 -9.69 -4.17
CA VAL A 33 29.07 -9.22 -4.58
C VAL A 33 28.95 -8.71 -5.99
N VAL A 34 29.50 -7.54 -6.27
CA VAL A 34 29.47 -6.94 -7.62
C VAL A 34 30.03 -7.94 -8.64
N ASP A 35 29.20 -8.28 -9.61
CA ASP A 35 29.54 -9.23 -10.67
C ASP A 35 29.18 -8.60 -12.03
N LYS A 36 30.18 -8.04 -12.69
CA LYS A 36 30.03 -7.34 -13.98
C LYS A 36 29.59 -8.27 -15.14
N SER A 37 29.59 -9.60 -14.93
CA SER A 37 29.04 -10.55 -15.91
C SER A 37 27.51 -10.65 -15.84
N LYS A 38 26.91 -10.20 -14.73
CA LYS A 38 25.46 -10.19 -14.49
C LYS A 38 24.90 -8.79 -14.67
N LYS A 39 23.60 -8.72 -14.98
CA LYS A 39 22.87 -7.45 -14.94
C LYS A 39 22.55 -7.08 -13.50
N PRO A 40 22.77 -5.82 -13.08
CA PRO A 40 22.31 -5.36 -11.78
C PRO A 40 20.78 -5.24 -11.72
N PHE A 41 20.24 -5.47 -10.56
CA PHE A 41 18.88 -5.07 -10.22
C PHE A 41 18.88 -4.59 -8.77
N SER A 42 18.55 -3.33 -8.58
CA SER A 42 18.63 -2.70 -7.26
C SER A 42 17.33 -1.98 -6.90
N ILE A 43 16.99 -2.07 -5.62
CA ILE A 43 15.94 -1.29 -4.97
C ILE A 43 16.56 -0.68 -3.71
N VAL A 44 16.32 0.61 -3.49
CA VAL A 44 16.54 1.24 -2.19
C VAL A 44 15.21 1.24 -1.44
N MET A 45 15.20 0.63 -0.26
CA MET A 45 14.01 0.56 0.57
C MET A 45 13.58 1.97 1.01
N PRO A 46 12.29 2.33 0.91
CA PRO A 46 11.80 3.52 1.58
C PRO A 46 12.15 3.45 3.07
N PRO A 47 12.99 4.37 3.57
CA PRO A 47 13.50 4.25 4.93
C PRO A 47 12.39 4.59 5.94
N PRO A 48 11.91 3.64 6.76
CA PRO A 48 10.91 3.95 7.76
C PRO A 48 11.45 4.93 8.80
N ASN A 49 10.55 5.82 9.25
CA ASN A 49 10.84 6.78 10.30
C ASN A 49 11.03 6.08 11.64
N ILE A 50 12.03 6.47 12.42
CA ILE A 50 12.29 5.96 13.78
C ILE A 50 11.30 6.48 14.82
N THR A 51 10.06 6.77 14.42
CA THR A 51 8.99 7.32 15.27
C THR A 51 8.15 6.26 15.98
N GLY A 52 8.40 4.97 15.71
CA GLY A 52 7.69 3.86 16.27
C GLY A 52 7.85 2.57 15.49
N ARG A 53 7.09 1.55 15.87
CA ARG A 53 7.06 0.26 15.19
C ARG A 53 6.42 0.36 13.81
N LEU A 54 6.78 -0.56 12.92
CA LEU A 54 6.18 -0.72 11.61
C LEU A 54 4.71 -1.12 11.73
N HIS A 55 3.93 -0.75 10.73
CA HIS A 55 2.51 -1.09 10.59
C HIS A 55 2.26 -1.83 9.26
N LEU A 56 1.03 -2.27 9.03
CA LEU A 56 0.66 -3.05 7.83
C LEU A 56 1.01 -2.36 6.50
N GLY A 57 1.00 -1.01 6.45
CA GLY A 57 1.43 -0.27 5.26
C GLY A 57 2.89 -0.54 4.90
N HIS A 58 3.79 -0.58 5.91
CA HIS A 58 5.18 -0.97 5.70
C HIS A 58 5.30 -2.45 5.30
N ALA A 59 4.46 -3.33 5.87
CA ALA A 59 4.45 -4.73 5.50
C ALA A 59 4.06 -4.93 4.02
N LEU A 60 3.07 -4.16 3.53
CA LEU A 60 2.70 -4.16 2.11
C LEU A 60 3.87 -3.68 1.23
N ASP A 61 4.40 -2.50 1.52
CA ASP A 61 5.50 -1.89 0.78
C ASP A 61 6.70 -2.83 0.67
N ASN A 62 7.13 -3.40 1.79
CA ASN A 62 8.25 -4.34 1.82
C ASN A 62 7.93 -5.67 1.12
N THR A 63 6.70 -6.17 1.20
CA THR A 63 6.32 -7.41 0.50
C THR A 63 6.40 -7.25 -1.01
N LEU A 64 5.94 -6.13 -1.56
CA LEU A 64 6.01 -5.87 -3.00
C LEU A 64 7.46 -5.77 -3.49
N GLN A 65 8.32 -5.08 -2.74
CA GLN A 65 9.75 -4.99 -3.04
C GLN A 65 10.43 -6.36 -2.97
N ASP A 66 10.18 -7.13 -1.93
CA ASP A 66 10.78 -8.45 -1.74
C ASP A 66 10.39 -9.43 -2.85
N MET A 67 9.15 -9.37 -3.32
CA MET A 67 8.71 -10.17 -4.46
C MET A 67 9.54 -9.88 -5.71
N LEU A 68 9.79 -8.61 -6.01
CA LEU A 68 10.59 -8.20 -7.17
C LEU A 68 12.05 -8.63 -7.01
N ILE A 69 12.63 -8.43 -5.84
CA ILE A 69 14.01 -8.81 -5.53
C ILE A 69 14.21 -10.32 -5.65
N ARG A 70 13.32 -11.14 -5.04
CA ARG A 70 13.38 -12.61 -5.13
C ARG A 70 13.21 -13.10 -6.55
N PHE A 71 12.24 -12.55 -7.27
CA PHE A 71 12.02 -12.86 -8.69
C PHE A 71 13.26 -12.58 -9.54
N LYS A 72 13.85 -11.39 -9.43
CA LYS A 72 15.05 -11.01 -10.19
C LYS A 72 16.29 -11.79 -9.78
N ARG A 73 16.44 -12.12 -8.48
CA ARG A 73 17.50 -13.00 -7.98
C ARG A 73 17.42 -14.38 -8.64
N MET A 74 16.23 -14.98 -8.66
CA MET A 74 16.02 -16.28 -9.32
C MET A 74 16.18 -16.21 -10.84
N GLN A 75 15.97 -15.05 -11.46
CA GLN A 75 16.30 -14.82 -12.89
C GLN A 75 17.81 -14.68 -13.16
N GLY A 76 18.64 -14.68 -12.12
CA GLY A 76 20.11 -14.60 -12.23
C GLY A 76 20.70 -13.20 -12.28
N TYR A 77 19.92 -12.17 -11.93
CA TYR A 77 20.45 -10.81 -11.76
C TYR A 77 21.34 -10.73 -10.51
N CYS A 78 22.29 -9.79 -10.51
CA CYS A 78 22.98 -9.37 -9.30
C CYS A 78 22.05 -8.39 -8.56
N THR A 79 21.36 -8.87 -7.52
CA THR A 79 20.30 -8.09 -6.87
C THR A 79 20.80 -7.45 -5.57
N LEU A 80 20.57 -6.13 -5.45
CA LEU A 80 20.76 -5.39 -4.20
C LEU A 80 19.42 -4.82 -3.73
N TRP A 81 18.98 -5.21 -2.55
CA TRP A 81 17.93 -4.50 -1.82
C TRP A 81 18.54 -3.86 -0.59
N LEU A 82 18.70 -2.53 -0.63
CA LEU A 82 19.39 -1.75 0.39
C LEU A 82 18.37 -1.26 1.42
N PRO A 83 18.43 -1.76 2.69
CA PRO A 83 17.56 -1.33 3.76
C PRO A 83 18.10 -0.08 4.47
N GLY A 84 17.25 0.60 5.21
CA GLY A 84 17.68 1.68 6.09
C GLY A 84 16.54 2.35 6.82
N GLN A 85 16.85 3.40 7.59
CA GLN A 85 15.88 4.17 8.36
C GLN A 85 16.12 5.67 8.20
N ASP A 86 15.02 6.44 8.35
CA ASP A 86 15.06 7.91 8.34
C ASP A 86 15.00 8.47 9.77
N HIS A 87 15.83 9.47 10.04
CA HIS A 87 15.87 10.15 11.33
C HIS A 87 14.60 10.98 11.60
N ALA A 88 13.85 11.33 10.55
CA ALA A 88 12.53 11.96 10.59
C ALA A 88 12.43 13.21 11.48
N SER A 89 13.48 14.02 11.46
CA SER A 89 13.61 15.34 12.13
C SER A 89 12.51 15.70 13.15
N ILE A 90 11.52 16.46 12.72
CA ILE A 90 10.44 16.98 13.55
C ILE A 90 9.58 15.87 14.17
N ALA A 91 9.30 14.79 13.41
CA ALA A 91 8.43 13.71 13.90
C ALA A 91 9.08 12.95 15.07
N THR A 92 10.39 12.70 14.98
CA THR A 92 11.16 12.05 16.05
C THR A 92 11.33 12.97 17.24
N GLU A 93 11.69 14.24 17.01
CA GLU A 93 11.87 15.22 18.08
C GLU A 93 10.59 15.38 18.92
N VAL A 94 9.43 15.55 18.28
CA VAL A 94 8.13 15.62 18.96
C VAL A 94 7.81 14.35 19.76
N LYS A 95 8.17 13.16 19.24
CA LYS A 95 7.95 11.89 19.96
C LYS A 95 8.80 11.82 21.22
N VAL A 96 10.09 12.09 21.11
CA VAL A 96 11.02 12.04 22.25
C VAL A 96 10.66 13.10 23.29
N GLU A 97 10.33 14.33 22.86
CA GLU A 97 9.89 15.39 23.76
C GLU A 97 8.65 14.99 24.55
N ASN A 98 7.64 14.42 23.89
CA ASN A 98 6.42 13.94 24.56
C ASN A 98 6.71 12.80 25.55
N GLU A 99 7.68 11.94 25.28
CA GLU A 99 8.06 10.86 26.20
C GLU A 99 8.82 11.40 27.40
N LEU A 100 9.72 12.35 27.19
CA LEU A 100 10.46 13.05 28.26
C LEU A 100 9.51 13.84 29.17
N LEU A 101 8.49 14.52 28.58
CA LEU A 101 7.49 15.25 29.35
C LEU A 101 6.69 14.34 30.30
N LYS A 102 6.39 13.10 29.91
CA LYS A 102 5.75 12.12 30.81
C LYS A 102 6.63 11.75 32.01
N GLN A 103 7.95 11.89 31.84
CA GLN A 103 8.94 11.67 32.89
C GLN A 103 9.24 12.94 33.71
N GLY A 104 8.56 14.05 33.40
CA GLY A 104 8.77 15.35 34.04
C GLY A 104 10.01 16.09 33.56
N LEU A 105 10.60 15.70 32.43
CA LEU A 105 11.77 16.34 31.83
C LEU A 105 11.35 17.30 30.73
N VAL A 106 11.83 18.54 30.79
CA VAL A 106 11.52 19.61 29.83
C VAL A 106 12.73 19.85 28.92
N LYS A 107 12.58 19.74 27.63
CA LYS A 107 13.63 19.89 26.60
C LYS A 107 14.47 21.14 26.81
N LYS A 108 13.84 22.31 26.99
CA LYS A 108 14.54 23.60 27.17
C LYS A 108 15.41 23.64 28.43
N GLU A 109 15.01 22.95 29.50
CA GLU A 109 15.74 22.89 30.77
C GLU A 109 16.92 21.92 30.69
N MET A 110 16.80 20.86 29.89
CA MET A 110 17.87 19.88 29.68
C MET A 110 19.04 20.48 28.87
N GLY A 111 18.77 21.37 27.94
CA GLY A 111 19.74 21.84 26.96
C GLY A 111 19.93 20.90 25.77
N ARG A 112 20.53 21.44 24.69
CA ARG A 112 20.63 20.74 23.39
C ARG A 112 21.39 19.41 23.47
N GLU A 113 22.53 19.37 24.12
CA GLU A 113 23.41 18.20 24.18
C GLU A 113 22.71 17.04 24.90
N ALA A 114 22.21 17.28 26.12
CA ALA A 114 21.53 16.24 26.89
C ALA A 114 20.22 15.75 26.22
N PHE A 115 19.51 16.63 25.53
CA PHE A 115 18.35 16.23 24.73
C PHE A 115 18.74 15.35 23.56
N LEU A 116 19.79 15.69 22.81
CA LEU A 116 20.29 14.90 21.69
C LEU A 116 20.76 13.51 22.11
N GLU A 117 21.39 13.39 23.29
CA GLU A 117 21.72 12.05 23.85
C GLU A 117 20.47 11.19 23.98
N LYS A 118 19.35 11.75 24.47
CA LYS A 118 18.08 11.01 24.57
C LYS A 118 17.48 10.67 23.22
N VAL A 119 17.63 11.51 22.22
CA VAL A 119 17.18 11.21 20.86
C VAL A 119 18.02 10.09 20.24
N TRP A 120 19.34 10.04 20.48
CA TRP A 120 20.19 8.95 20.02
C TRP A 120 19.84 7.62 20.70
N GLU A 121 19.62 7.61 22.03
CA GLU A 121 19.13 6.41 22.75
C GLU A 121 17.83 5.87 22.12
N TRP A 122 16.87 6.77 21.87
CA TRP A 122 15.63 6.44 21.16
C TRP A 122 15.88 5.89 19.76
N SER A 123 16.76 6.53 19.00
CA SER A 123 17.11 6.12 17.64
C SER A 123 17.65 4.70 17.60
N ASP A 124 18.59 4.38 18.48
CA ASP A 124 19.21 3.05 18.51
C ASP A 124 18.20 1.95 18.88
N GLU A 125 17.31 2.22 19.83
CA GLU A 125 16.23 1.30 20.21
C GLU A 125 15.29 1.02 19.04
N TYR A 126 14.77 2.06 18.39
CA TYR A 126 13.77 1.89 17.33
C TYR A 126 14.37 1.33 16.03
N ARG A 127 15.60 1.67 15.70
CA ARG A 127 16.33 1.04 14.59
C ARG A 127 16.45 -0.47 14.79
N GLY A 128 16.78 -0.90 16.00
CA GLY A 128 16.82 -2.31 16.37
C GLY A 128 15.45 -2.98 16.20
N HIS A 129 14.40 -2.39 16.75
CA HIS A 129 13.03 -2.91 16.62
C HIS A 129 12.56 -3.03 15.17
N ILE A 130 12.80 -2.02 14.34
CA ILE A 130 12.44 -2.01 12.92
C ILE A 130 13.17 -3.14 12.18
N ARG A 131 14.47 -3.32 12.41
CA ARG A 131 15.26 -4.39 11.81
C ARG A 131 14.68 -5.77 12.15
N GLU A 132 14.38 -6.03 13.41
CA GLU A 132 13.77 -7.29 13.84
C GLU A 132 12.38 -7.52 13.23
N GLN A 133 11.55 -6.46 13.10
CA GLN A 133 10.27 -6.56 12.42
C GLN A 133 10.42 -6.93 10.94
N LEU A 134 11.37 -6.31 10.22
CA LEU A 134 11.68 -6.63 8.83
C LEU A 134 12.13 -8.08 8.66
N LYS A 135 13.01 -8.57 9.54
CA LYS A 135 13.46 -9.97 9.51
C LYS A 135 12.31 -10.95 9.73
N LYS A 136 11.44 -10.70 10.71
CA LYS A 136 10.26 -11.53 10.96
C LYS A 136 9.26 -11.54 9.80
N MET A 137 9.19 -10.47 9.01
CA MET A 137 8.41 -10.44 7.77
C MET A 137 9.07 -11.21 6.61
N GLY A 138 10.27 -11.73 6.78
CA GLY A 138 10.99 -12.47 5.75
C GLY A 138 11.65 -11.61 4.68
N VAL A 139 11.96 -10.37 4.99
CA VAL A 139 12.57 -9.40 4.06
C VAL A 139 13.97 -9.85 3.64
N SER A 140 14.22 -10.00 2.34
CA SER A 140 15.51 -10.46 1.79
C SER A 140 16.47 -9.32 1.42
N ALA A 141 16.54 -8.30 2.29
CA ALA A 141 17.42 -7.15 2.15
C ALA A 141 18.83 -7.42 2.66
N ASP A 142 19.80 -6.66 2.17
CA ASP A 142 21.20 -6.75 2.61
C ASP A 142 21.45 -5.87 3.85
N PHE A 143 21.21 -6.39 5.03
CA PHE A 143 21.44 -5.66 6.29
C PHE A 143 22.92 -5.35 6.57
N SER A 144 23.88 -5.91 5.83
CA SER A 144 25.28 -5.49 5.92
C SER A 144 25.53 -4.11 5.29
N ARG A 145 24.63 -3.65 4.43
CA ARG A 145 24.62 -2.32 3.81
C ARG A 145 23.51 -1.42 4.37
N GLU A 146 22.91 -1.81 5.51
CA GLU A 146 21.88 -0.98 6.16
C GLU A 146 22.40 0.43 6.40
N ALA A 147 21.61 1.44 6.00
CA ALA A 147 21.96 2.84 6.10
C ALA A 147 20.99 3.61 7.01
N PHE A 148 21.50 4.58 7.71
CA PHE A 148 20.71 5.54 8.48
C PHE A 148 20.98 6.96 7.98
N THR A 149 19.96 7.76 7.77
CA THR A 149 20.13 9.12 7.19
C THR A 149 21.12 10.01 7.96
N MET A 150 21.35 9.74 9.27
CA MET A 150 22.34 10.45 10.09
C MET A 150 23.72 9.78 10.12
N ASP A 151 23.97 8.71 9.38
CA ASP A 151 25.31 8.13 9.28
C ASP A 151 26.30 9.16 8.69
N GLU A 152 27.56 9.09 9.11
CA GLU A 152 28.58 10.12 8.77
C GLU A 152 28.74 10.30 7.25
N ASN A 153 28.72 9.23 6.48
CA ASN A 153 28.82 9.29 5.03
C ASN A 153 27.59 10.01 4.39
N LEU A 154 26.38 9.69 4.89
CA LEU A 154 25.15 10.33 4.42
C LEU A 154 25.09 11.80 4.86
N ASN A 155 25.53 12.11 6.08
CA ASN A 155 25.66 13.46 6.56
C ASN A 155 26.65 14.28 5.72
N LYS A 156 27.79 13.68 5.33
CA LYS A 156 28.73 14.32 4.40
C LYS A 156 28.08 14.56 3.02
N ALA A 157 27.30 13.63 2.51
CA ALA A 157 26.55 13.82 1.26
C ALA A 157 25.59 15.02 1.36
N VAL A 158 24.85 15.12 2.46
CA VAL A 158 23.93 16.25 2.72
C VAL A 158 24.68 17.57 2.71
N ARG A 159 25.77 17.69 3.47
CA ARG A 159 26.60 18.89 3.50
C ARG A 159 27.17 19.24 2.13
N THR A 160 27.62 18.24 1.38
CA THR A 160 28.17 18.44 0.01
C THR A 160 27.11 19.01 -0.93
N VAL A 161 25.87 18.47 -0.91
CA VAL A 161 24.78 18.98 -1.75
C VAL A 161 24.40 20.40 -1.36
N PHE A 162 24.31 20.68 -0.06
CA PHE A 162 23.99 22.04 0.41
C PHE A 162 25.04 23.06 -0.10
N VAL A 163 26.32 22.78 0.11
CA VAL A 163 27.41 23.67 -0.31
C VAL A 163 27.45 23.83 -1.83
N LYS A 164 27.23 22.76 -2.59
CA LYS A 164 27.13 22.79 -4.05
C LYS A 164 26.00 23.72 -4.52
N LEU A 165 24.79 23.51 -4.04
CA LEU A 165 23.63 24.32 -4.41
C LEU A 165 23.79 25.79 -3.98
N TYR A 166 24.42 26.04 -2.83
CA TYR A 166 24.72 27.40 -2.40
C TYR A 166 25.71 28.09 -3.34
N ASN A 167 26.79 27.43 -3.72
CA ASN A 167 27.79 27.96 -4.64
C ASN A 167 27.22 28.22 -6.06
N GLU A 168 26.22 27.45 -6.46
CA GLU A 168 25.48 27.66 -7.70
C GLU A 168 24.42 28.76 -7.60
N GLY A 169 24.24 29.35 -6.42
CA GLY A 169 23.24 30.41 -6.17
C GLY A 169 21.79 29.89 -6.11
N LEU A 170 21.61 28.59 -5.95
CA LEU A 170 20.30 27.94 -5.81
C LEU A 170 19.82 27.92 -4.37
N ILE A 171 20.72 27.89 -3.39
CA ILE A 171 20.37 28.08 -1.99
C ILE A 171 20.58 29.54 -1.60
N TYR A 172 19.61 30.13 -0.92
CA TYR A 172 19.68 31.51 -0.39
C TYR A 172 18.94 31.61 0.94
N GLN A 173 19.29 32.65 1.72
CA GLN A 173 18.59 32.99 2.95
C GLN A 173 17.72 34.23 2.68
N GLY A 174 16.45 34.19 3.10
CA GLY A 174 15.54 35.32 2.87
C GLY A 174 14.43 35.42 3.91
N ASN A 175 13.93 36.64 4.08
CA ASN A 175 12.71 36.89 4.83
C ASN A 175 11.51 36.66 3.91
N ARG A 176 10.73 35.65 4.20
CA ARG A 176 9.50 35.32 3.47
C ARG A 176 8.40 34.95 4.45
N ILE A 177 7.16 35.02 3.96
CA ILE A 177 6.04 34.43 4.67
C ILE A 177 6.24 32.91 4.69
N THR A 178 6.17 32.33 5.87
CA THR A 178 6.45 30.92 6.10
C THR A 178 5.34 30.32 6.94
N ASN A 179 4.90 29.12 6.62
CA ASN A 179 4.00 28.36 7.47
C ASN A 179 4.74 27.98 8.75
N TRP A 180 4.21 28.38 9.88
CA TRP A 180 4.84 28.22 11.17
C TRP A 180 3.97 27.44 12.14
N CYS A 181 4.55 26.50 12.87
CA CYS A 181 3.86 25.81 13.95
C CYS A 181 4.19 26.48 15.29
N PRO A 182 3.25 27.18 15.93
CA PRO A 182 3.54 27.90 17.20
C PRO A 182 3.77 26.96 18.39
N LYS A 183 3.33 25.70 18.31
CA LYS A 183 3.58 24.67 19.33
C LYS A 183 4.97 24.05 19.18
N CYS A 184 5.34 23.64 17.97
CA CYS A 184 6.67 23.07 17.70
C CYS A 184 7.74 24.14 17.50
N THR A 185 7.34 25.42 17.36
CA THR A 185 8.22 26.60 17.16
C THR A 185 9.20 26.41 15.99
N THR A 186 8.67 25.95 14.85
CA THR A 186 9.46 25.70 13.64
C THR A 186 8.67 26.00 12.37
N ALA A 187 9.40 26.34 11.30
CA ALA A 187 8.88 26.45 9.95
C ALA A 187 8.44 25.08 9.41
N LEU A 188 7.41 25.09 8.58
CA LEU A 188 6.85 23.94 7.89
C LEU A 188 6.88 24.18 6.39
N SER A 189 7.06 23.13 5.62
CA SER A 189 6.78 23.14 4.18
C SER A 189 5.27 23.01 3.93
N ASP A 190 4.79 23.44 2.76
CA ASP A 190 3.37 23.34 2.38
C ASP A 190 2.84 21.90 2.47
N ALA A 191 3.72 20.96 2.29
CA ALA A 191 3.44 19.55 2.31
C ALA A 191 3.18 18.97 3.73
N GLU A 192 3.64 19.64 4.80
CA GLU A 192 3.43 19.25 6.20
C GLU A 192 2.14 19.83 6.79
N ILE A 193 1.25 20.39 5.92
CA ILE A 193 0.01 21.01 6.32
C ILE A 193 -1.17 20.17 5.86
N GLU A 194 -1.99 19.77 6.81
CA GLU A 194 -3.31 19.18 6.55
C GLU A 194 -4.39 20.27 6.67
N TYR A 195 -5.31 20.30 5.70
CA TYR A 195 -6.42 21.25 5.73
C TYR A 195 -7.67 20.57 6.27
N GLU A 196 -8.20 21.13 7.34
CA GLU A 196 -9.43 20.69 7.98
C GLU A 196 -10.51 21.75 7.83
N GLU A 197 -11.72 21.30 7.48
CA GLU A 197 -12.89 22.17 7.47
C GLU A 197 -13.30 22.47 8.92
N LYS A 198 -13.29 23.75 9.30
CA LYS A 198 -13.63 24.20 10.65
C LYS A 198 -14.71 25.27 10.61
N GLU A 199 -15.62 25.19 11.57
CA GLU A 199 -16.58 26.25 11.83
C GLU A 199 -15.87 27.47 12.39
N GLY A 200 -16.07 28.60 11.78
CA GLY A 200 -15.55 29.91 12.13
C GLY A 200 -16.54 31.01 11.89
N SER A 201 -16.06 32.22 11.74
CA SER A 201 -16.90 33.37 11.44
C SER A 201 -16.18 34.36 10.52
N PHE A 202 -16.97 35.12 9.79
CA PHE A 202 -16.55 36.38 9.24
C PHE A 202 -16.93 37.51 10.20
N TRP A 203 -15.96 38.25 10.66
CA TRP A 203 -16.13 39.46 11.43
C TRP A 203 -16.13 40.64 10.46
N HIS A 204 -17.23 41.34 10.36
CA HIS A 204 -17.40 42.55 9.54
C HIS A 204 -17.06 43.76 10.38
N ILE A 205 -16.05 44.54 9.97
CA ILE A 205 -15.48 45.62 10.72
C ILE A 205 -15.42 46.89 9.86
N ASN A 206 -15.86 48.01 10.40
CA ASN A 206 -15.73 49.31 9.77
C ASN A 206 -14.35 49.93 10.05
N TYR A 207 -13.62 50.26 8.98
CA TYR A 207 -12.38 51.03 9.03
C TYR A 207 -12.70 52.47 8.69
N PRO A 208 -12.65 53.43 9.66
CA PRO A 208 -12.98 54.83 9.43
C PRO A 208 -12.02 55.50 8.45
N LEU A 209 -12.54 56.25 7.50
CA LEU A 209 -11.72 57.14 6.68
C LEU A 209 -11.09 58.25 7.55
N SER A 210 -9.81 58.55 7.34
CA SER A 210 -9.06 59.54 8.14
C SER A 210 -9.63 60.96 8.02
N ASP A 211 -10.27 61.25 6.88
CA ASP A 211 -10.96 62.52 6.62
C ASP A 211 -12.34 62.64 7.28
N GLY A 212 -12.80 61.59 7.94
CA GLY A 212 -14.10 61.55 8.61
C GLY A 212 -15.30 61.39 7.68
N SER A 213 -15.11 61.15 6.36
CA SER A 213 -16.19 61.08 5.35
C SER A 213 -17.00 59.78 5.35
N GLY A 214 -16.59 58.80 6.19
CA GLY A 214 -17.29 57.47 6.26
C GLY A 214 -16.36 56.37 6.72
N PHE A 215 -16.70 55.14 6.32
CA PHE A 215 -15.87 53.95 6.58
C PHE A 215 -15.80 53.02 5.38
N LEU A 216 -14.81 52.16 5.37
CA LEU A 216 -14.74 51.03 4.47
C LEU A 216 -14.96 49.74 5.30
N GLU A 217 -16.03 49.00 4.99
CA GLU A 217 -16.35 47.73 5.64
C GLU A 217 -15.45 46.63 5.09
N ILE A 218 -14.72 45.93 5.97
CA ILE A 218 -13.98 44.75 5.64
C ILE A 218 -14.57 43.52 6.34
N ALA A 219 -14.33 42.32 5.81
CA ALA A 219 -14.67 41.07 6.46
C ALA A 219 -13.41 40.20 6.60
N THR A 220 -13.17 39.69 7.78
CA THR A 220 -12.00 38.86 8.08
C THR A 220 -12.38 37.63 8.90
N THR A 221 -11.65 36.53 8.69
CA THR A 221 -11.71 35.33 9.53
C THR A 221 -10.70 35.38 10.67
N ARG A 222 -9.78 36.38 10.67
CA ARG A 222 -8.67 36.51 11.60
C ARG A 222 -8.55 37.93 12.21
N PRO A 223 -9.46 38.32 13.09
CA PRO A 223 -9.41 39.65 13.72
C PRO A 223 -8.10 39.92 14.50
N GLU A 224 -7.47 38.86 15.05
CA GLU A 224 -6.23 38.94 15.83
C GLU A 224 -5.03 39.50 15.05
N THR A 225 -5.06 39.41 13.71
CA THR A 225 -3.99 39.93 12.86
C THR A 225 -4.19 41.42 12.48
N LEU A 226 -5.34 42.01 12.78
CA LEU A 226 -5.70 43.39 12.45
C LEU A 226 -4.62 44.40 12.83
N LEU A 227 -3.99 44.22 13.97
CA LEU A 227 -2.93 45.12 14.44
C LEU A 227 -1.69 45.13 13.51
N GLY A 228 -1.56 44.15 12.63
CA GLY A 228 -0.52 44.05 11.61
C GLY A 228 -0.93 44.59 10.22
N ASP A 229 -2.15 45.09 10.07
CA ASP A 229 -2.61 45.62 8.78
C ASP A 229 -1.80 46.84 8.35
N THR A 230 -1.47 46.90 7.07
CA THR A 230 -0.66 47.98 6.47
C THR A 230 -1.32 48.66 5.28
N ALA A 231 -2.43 48.09 4.80
CA ALA A 231 -3.33 48.67 3.79
C ALA A 231 -4.70 47.98 3.79
N VAL A 232 -5.65 48.60 3.11
CA VAL A 232 -6.83 47.90 2.61
C VAL A 232 -6.80 47.93 1.08
N ALA A 233 -6.94 46.75 0.45
CA ALA A 233 -6.99 46.63 -1.00
C ALA A 233 -8.42 46.61 -1.51
N VAL A 234 -8.67 47.25 -2.64
CA VAL A 234 -9.92 47.26 -3.40
C VAL A 234 -9.61 47.01 -4.88
N ASN A 235 -10.55 46.44 -5.61
CA ASN A 235 -10.33 46.23 -7.03
C ASN A 235 -10.43 47.59 -7.78
N PRO A 236 -9.44 47.95 -8.63
CA PRO A 236 -9.47 49.22 -9.40
C PRO A 236 -10.67 49.34 -10.32
N ASN A 237 -11.30 48.23 -10.68
CA ASN A 237 -12.49 48.19 -11.55
C ASN A 237 -13.82 48.17 -10.77
N ASP A 238 -13.76 48.19 -9.43
CA ASP A 238 -14.96 48.24 -8.58
C ASP A 238 -15.46 49.68 -8.42
N ASP A 239 -16.56 50.02 -9.09
CA ASP A 239 -17.17 51.35 -9.06
C ASP A 239 -17.57 51.80 -7.64
N ARG A 240 -17.80 50.86 -6.71
CA ARG A 240 -18.14 51.17 -5.32
C ARG A 240 -16.96 51.80 -4.56
N PHE A 241 -15.74 51.37 -4.84
CA PHE A 241 -14.57 51.68 -4.01
C PHE A 241 -13.41 52.33 -4.76
N LYS A 242 -13.35 52.31 -6.09
CA LYS A 242 -12.23 52.88 -6.87
C LYS A 242 -11.90 54.34 -6.52
N HIS A 243 -12.91 55.12 -6.07
CA HIS A 243 -12.74 56.52 -5.68
C HIS A 243 -12.04 56.69 -4.31
N LEU A 244 -11.86 55.60 -3.56
CA LEU A 244 -11.15 55.60 -2.26
C LEU A 244 -9.66 55.28 -2.42
N ILE A 245 -9.21 54.76 -3.59
CA ILE A 245 -7.80 54.49 -3.83
C ILE A 245 -6.95 55.74 -3.61
N GLY A 246 -5.90 55.60 -2.79
CA GLY A 246 -5.02 56.70 -2.38
C GLY A 246 -5.48 57.49 -1.14
N LYS A 247 -6.71 57.26 -0.63
CA LYS A 247 -7.15 57.75 0.65
C LYS A 247 -6.53 56.94 1.80
N THR A 248 -6.61 57.47 3.02
CA THR A 248 -6.15 56.80 4.24
C THR A 248 -7.32 56.42 5.15
N LEU A 249 -7.12 55.33 5.88
CA LEU A 249 -8.04 54.78 6.87
C LEU A 249 -7.36 54.81 8.25
N LYS A 250 -8.12 55.07 9.28
CA LYS A 250 -7.70 54.83 10.66
C LYS A 250 -7.79 53.37 10.98
N LEU A 251 -6.67 52.73 11.31
CA LEU A 251 -6.66 51.34 11.69
C LEU A 251 -7.33 51.17 13.05
N PRO A 252 -8.44 50.39 13.14
CA PRO A 252 -9.12 50.19 14.42
C PRO A 252 -8.18 49.69 15.53
N LEU A 253 -8.46 50.05 16.78
CA LEU A 253 -7.70 49.66 17.98
C LEU A 253 -6.25 50.18 18.03
N THR A 254 -5.86 51.02 17.09
CA THR A 254 -4.51 51.63 17.04
C THR A 254 -4.58 53.11 16.69
N ASP A 255 -3.45 53.82 16.79
CA ASP A 255 -3.32 55.23 16.34
C ASP A 255 -2.73 55.32 14.91
N ARG A 256 -2.64 54.20 14.18
CA ARG A 256 -2.03 54.17 12.84
C ARG A 256 -3.04 54.52 11.76
N GLU A 257 -2.55 55.15 10.72
CA GLU A 257 -3.26 55.35 9.47
C GLU A 257 -2.65 54.44 8.39
N ILE A 258 -3.52 53.80 7.55
CA ILE A 258 -3.15 52.88 6.49
C ILE A 258 -3.77 53.33 5.17
N PRO A 259 -3.08 53.16 4.02
CA PRO A 259 -3.61 53.56 2.72
C PRO A 259 -4.65 52.56 2.20
N VAL A 260 -5.54 53.07 1.32
CA VAL A 260 -6.32 52.23 0.41
C VAL A 260 -5.55 52.06 -0.90
N VAL A 261 -5.28 50.82 -1.29
CA VAL A 261 -4.54 50.47 -2.52
C VAL A 261 -5.45 49.80 -3.53
N GLY A 262 -5.18 50.03 -4.80
CA GLY A 262 -5.90 49.35 -5.89
C GLY A 262 -5.12 48.09 -6.33
N ASP A 263 -5.74 46.90 -6.21
CA ASP A 263 -5.12 45.66 -6.64
C ASP A 263 -6.16 44.69 -7.24
N GLU A 264 -5.89 44.15 -8.43
CA GLU A 264 -6.77 43.22 -9.14
C GLU A 264 -6.93 41.86 -8.45
N TYR A 265 -6.11 41.58 -7.45
CA TYR A 265 -6.24 40.40 -6.58
C TYR A 265 -7.60 40.36 -5.88
N VAL A 266 -8.19 41.51 -5.57
CA VAL A 266 -9.47 41.61 -4.86
C VAL A 266 -10.63 41.20 -5.75
N ASP A 267 -11.33 40.16 -5.35
CA ASP A 267 -12.57 39.74 -5.99
C ASP A 267 -13.72 40.69 -5.60
N ILE A 268 -14.35 41.32 -6.61
CA ILE A 268 -15.41 42.31 -6.44
C ILE A 268 -16.65 41.71 -5.79
N GLU A 269 -16.93 40.44 -6.04
CA GLU A 269 -18.14 39.75 -5.57
C GLU A 269 -17.93 39.00 -4.25
N PHE A 270 -16.70 38.80 -3.85
CA PHE A 270 -16.39 38.06 -2.62
C PHE A 270 -16.34 38.96 -1.39
N GLY A 271 -17.02 38.56 -0.33
CA GLY A 271 -17.03 39.27 0.96
C GLY A 271 -17.66 40.67 0.85
N THR A 272 -16.88 41.71 1.13
CA THR A 272 -17.28 43.12 1.02
C THR A 272 -16.77 43.77 -0.27
N GLY A 273 -15.88 43.12 -1.02
CA GLY A 273 -15.11 43.68 -2.12
C GLY A 273 -13.93 44.57 -1.66
N ALA A 274 -13.66 44.58 -0.38
CA ALA A 274 -12.49 45.23 0.21
C ALA A 274 -11.77 44.25 1.17
N VAL A 275 -10.46 44.14 1.04
CA VAL A 275 -9.63 43.16 1.77
C VAL A 275 -8.57 43.87 2.58
N LYS A 276 -8.50 43.61 3.89
CA LYS A 276 -7.38 44.09 4.72
C LYS A 276 -6.07 43.39 4.29
N ILE A 277 -4.99 44.12 4.26
CA ILE A 277 -3.69 43.58 3.82
C ILE A 277 -2.74 43.55 5.02
N THR A 278 -2.40 42.31 5.41
CA THR A 278 -1.49 42.00 6.55
C THR A 278 -0.27 41.23 6.04
N PRO A 279 0.70 41.81 5.38
CA PRO A 279 1.78 41.13 4.67
C PRO A 279 2.60 40.17 5.53
N ALA A 280 2.60 40.36 6.84
CA ALA A 280 3.36 39.54 7.78
C ALA A 280 2.61 38.27 8.24
N HIS A 281 1.31 38.13 7.93
CA HIS A 281 0.43 37.07 8.47
C HIS A 281 -0.47 36.37 7.43
N ASP A 282 -0.32 36.71 6.14
CA ASP A 282 -1.05 36.04 5.05
C ASP A 282 -0.18 35.97 3.80
N PRO A 283 -0.10 34.80 3.11
CA PRO A 283 0.73 34.65 1.91
C PRO A 283 0.28 35.54 0.73
N ASN A 284 -1.02 35.72 0.53
CA ASN A 284 -1.55 36.55 -0.55
C ASN A 284 -1.33 38.04 -0.24
N ASP A 285 -1.54 38.44 1.00
CA ASP A 285 -1.29 39.79 1.46
C ASP A 285 0.20 40.14 1.38
N PHE A 286 1.10 39.15 1.56
CA PHE A 286 2.53 39.34 1.37
C PHE A 286 2.88 39.70 -0.07
N GLU A 287 2.28 39.04 -1.05
CA GLU A 287 2.50 39.37 -2.46
C GLU A 287 1.88 40.73 -2.86
N VAL A 288 0.69 41.05 -2.33
CA VAL A 288 0.12 42.43 -2.47
C VAL A 288 1.07 43.44 -1.83
N GLY A 289 1.58 43.14 -0.63
CA GLY A 289 2.52 44.01 0.08
C GLY A 289 3.80 44.31 -0.70
N LYS A 290 4.34 43.32 -1.42
CA LYS A 290 5.49 43.48 -2.34
C LYS A 290 5.17 44.44 -3.50
N ARG A 291 4.01 44.21 -4.19
CA ARG A 291 3.59 45.02 -5.34
C ARG A 291 3.42 46.51 -4.96
N HIS A 292 2.91 46.72 -3.75
CA HIS A 292 2.65 48.09 -3.26
C HIS A 292 3.71 48.63 -2.29
N ASN A 293 4.81 47.90 -2.09
CA ASN A 293 5.92 48.26 -1.15
C ASN A 293 5.41 48.58 0.28
N LEU A 294 4.49 47.76 0.79
CA LEU A 294 3.89 47.96 2.11
C LEU A 294 4.83 47.46 3.23
N PRO A 295 4.78 48.04 4.43
CA PRO A 295 5.51 47.53 5.59
C PRO A 295 5.03 46.14 5.98
N GLN A 296 5.94 45.33 6.53
CA GLN A 296 5.68 44.00 7.03
C GLN A 296 5.69 44.03 8.56
N ILE A 297 4.53 44.11 9.18
CA ILE A 297 4.38 44.26 10.64
C ILE A 297 3.94 42.92 11.23
N ARG A 298 4.87 42.22 11.87
CA ARG A 298 4.61 40.97 12.57
C ARG A 298 4.14 41.28 14.00
N VAL A 299 2.93 40.86 14.38
CA VAL A 299 2.27 41.14 15.67
C VAL A 299 2.22 39.96 16.63
N MET A 300 2.76 38.81 16.22
CA MET A 300 2.85 37.60 17.05
C MET A 300 4.29 37.10 17.12
N ASP A 301 4.66 36.55 18.27
CA ASP A 301 5.95 35.88 18.45
C ASP A 301 5.92 34.44 17.87
N ASP A 302 6.98 33.66 18.09
CA ASP A 302 7.11 32.29 17.60
C ASP A 302 6.16 31.28 18.26
N HIS A 303 5.54 31.67 19.38
CA HIS A 303 4.55 30.85 20.08
C HIS A 303 3.09 31.25 19.77
N GLY A 304 2.88 32.22 18.86
CA GLY A 304 1.55 32.75 18.54
C GLY A 304 0.98 33.64 19.62
N ILE A 305 1.86 34.20 20.47
CA ILE A 305 1.52 35.16 21.49
C ILE A 305 1.68 36.58 20.90
N ILE A 306 0.74 37.46 21.18
CA ILE A 306 0.79 38.84 20.72
C ILE A 306 2.02 39.54 21.32
N ASN A 307 2.84 40.14 20.47
CA ASN A 307 4.07 40.80 20.86
C ASN A 307 3.84 42.30 21.29
N GLU A 308 4.91 43.06 21.48
CA GLU A 308 4.87 44.46 21.92
C GLU A 308 4.10 45.37 20.95
N LEU A 309 4.01 45.03 19.66
CA LEU A 309 3.26 45.80 18.67
C LEU A 309 1.75 45.69 18.85
N GLY A 310 1.31 44.73 19.63
CA GLY A 310 -0.11 44.49 19.96
C GLY A 310 -0.63 45.42 21.08
N GLY A 311 0.17 46.32 21.63
CA GLY A 311 -0.24 47.28 22.65
C GLY A 311 -0.87 46.63 23.88
N LYS A 312 -2.11 46.96 24.22
CA LYS A 312 -2.83 46.39 25.37
C LYS A 312 -3.09 44.89 25.30
N TYR A 313 -2.96 44.27 24.12
CA TYR A 313 -3.15 42.82 23.91
C TYR A 313 -1.83 42.06 24.02
N GLN A 314 -0.70 42.72 24.28
CA GLN A 314 0.60 42.06 24.43
C GLN A 314 0.56 40.97 25.50
N GLY A 315 1.17 39.82 25.18
CA GLY A 315 1.26 38.66 26.06
C GLY A 315 0.06 37.74 26.06
N LEU A 316 -1.01 38.07 25.30
CA LEU A 316 -2.18 37.18 25.13
C LEU A 316 -1.93 36.16 24.00
N ASP A 317 -2.45 34.96 24.22
CA ASP A 317 -2.58 34.00 23.11
C ASP A 317 -3.48 34.58 22.00
N ARG A 318 -3.18 34.26 20.75
CA ARG A 318 -3.87 34.79 19.58
C ARG A 318 -5.41 34.65 19.63
N TYR A 319 -5.93 33.60 20.20
CA TYR A 319 -7.37 33.35 20.30
C TYR A 319 -8.00 34.17 21.44
N GLU A 320 -7.29 34.35 22.55
CA GLU A 320 -7.72 35.26 23.62
C GLU A 320 -7.66 36.70 23.16
N ALA A 321 -6.61 37.08 22.43
CA ALA A 321 -6.52 38.38 21.80
C ALA A 321 -7.66 38.63 20.82
N ARG A 322 -7.98 37.66 19.96
CA ARG A 322 -9.13 37.74 19.04
C ARG A 322 -10.42 38.07 19.79
N LYS A 323 -10.71 37.33 20.87
CA LYS A 323 -11.90 37.54 21.68
C LYS A 323 -11.98 38.97 22.26
N GLN A 324 -10.90 39.42 22.89
CA GLN A 324 -10.85 40.78 23.49
C GLN A 324 -10.93 41.86 22.44
N MET A 325 -10.26 41.70 21.28
CA MET A 325 -10.32 42.68 20.20
C MET A 325 -11.73 42.79 19.60
N VAL A 326 -12.45 41.69 19.43
CA VAL A 326 -13.82 41.68 18.93
C VAL A 326 -14.75 42.41 19.93
N GLU A 327 -14.61 42.18 21.25
CA GLU A 327 -15.35 42.90 22.28
C GLU A 327 -15.07 44.40 22.26
N ASP A 328 -13.83 44.80 22.05
CA ASP A 328 -13.45 46.21 22.02
C ASP A 328 -13.90 46.91 20.72
N LEU A 329 -13.90 46.21 19.58
CA LEU A 329 -14.47 46.68 18.32
C LEU A 329 -15.98 46.92 18.45
N ASP A 330 -16.69 46.06 19.17
CA ASP A 330 -18.12 46.19 19.44
C ASP A 330 -18.39 47.42 20.33
N LYS A 331 -17.63 47.59 21.43
CA LYS A 331 -17.72 48.77 22.31
C LYS A 331 -17.45 50.07 21.57
N LEU A 332 -16.58 50.07 20.57
CA LEU A 332 -16.27 51.25 19.73
C LEU A 332 -17.31 51.49 18.62
N GLY A 333 -18.28 50.58 18.46
CA GLY A 333 -19.26 50.63 17.37
C GLY A 333 -18.67 50.38 16.01
N LEU A 334 -17.53 49.73 15.90
CA LEU A 334 -16.85 49.41 14.65
C LEU A 334 -17.14 47.96 14.19
N LEU A 335 -17.64 47.09 15.06
CA LEU A 335 -18.11 45.78 14.68
C LEU A 335 -19.49 45.89 14.08
N VAL A 336 -19.66 45.50 12.78
CA VAL A 336 -20.94 45.61 12.05
C VAL A 336 -21.81 44.39 12.31
N LYS A 337 -21.22 43.18 12.13
CA LYS A 337 -21.90 41.91 12.33
C LYS A 337 -20.86 40.77 12.39
N ILE A 338 -21.30 39.65 12.94
CA ILE A 338 -20.55 38.37 12.92
C ILE A 338 -21.39 37.38 12.09
N LYS A 339 -20.84 36.85 11.01
CA LYS A 339 -21.51 35.88 10.13
C LYS A 339 -20.82 34.52 10.24
N PRO A 340 -21.55 33.45 10.59
CA PRO A 340 -20.97 32.10 10.56
C PRO A 340 -20.36 31.78 9.19
N HIS A 341 -19.18 31.17 9.19
CA HIS A 341 -18.48 30.80 7.98
C HIS A 341 -17.64 29.54 8.22
N THR A 342 -17.82 28.55 7.39
CA THR A 342 -16.99 27.35 7.41
C THR A 342 -15.87 27.50 6.39
N HIS A 343 -14.64 27.25 6.80
CA HIS A 343 -13.46 27.40 5.94
C HIS A 343 -12.39 26.37 6.27
N ASN A 344 -11.53 26.10 5.31
CA ASN A 344 -10.38 25.22 5.49
C ASN A 344 -9.30 25.93 6.30
N VAL A 345 -8.89 25.27 7.39
CA VAL A 345 -7.83 25.75 8.29
C VAL A 345 -6.66 24.78 8.19
N GLY A 346 -5.48 25.31 7.87
CA GLY A 346 -4.24 24.53 7.87
C GLY A 346 -3.84 24.12 9.28
N THR A 347 -3.52 22.86 9.48
CA THR A 347 -2.99 22.27 10.72
C THR A 347 -1.69 21.53 10.44
N HIS A 348 -0.80 21.51 11.41
CA HIS A 348 0.44 20.73 11.32
C HIS A 348 0.15 19.25 11.46
N ASP A 349 0.51 18.44 10.48
CA ASP A 349 0.22 17.00 10.38
C ASP A 349 0.73 16.16 11.58
N ARG A 350 1.77 16.63 12.30
CA ARG A 350 2.38 15.92 13.44
C ARG A 350 1.77 16.24 14.79
N CYS A 351 1.32 17.47 15.01
CA CYS A 351 0.82 17.90 16.32
C CYS A 351 -0.62 18.42 16.30
N GLY A 352 -1.28 18.51 15.13
CA GLY A 352 -2.66 18.97 14.96
C GLY A 352 -2.88 20.45 15.29
N THR A 353 -1.80 21.24 15.52
CA THR A 353 -1.91 22.65 15.87
C THR A 353 -2.18 23.48 14.62
N VAL A 354 -3.11 24.44 14.71
CA VAL A 354 -3.37 25.40 13.64
C VAL A 354 -2.09 26.20 13.38
N ILE A 355 -1.66 26.21 12.12
CA ILE A 355 -0.45 26.92 11.68
C ILE A 355 -0.68 28.43 11.64
N GLU A 356 0.41 29.19 11.77
CA GLU A 356 0.46 30.64 11.63
C GLU A 356 1.37 31.01 10.46
N PRO A 357 0.84 31.57 9.37
CA PRO A 357 1.69 32.21 8.38
C PRO A 357 2.37 33.43 9.02
N ILE A 358 3.70 33.41 9.11
CA ILE A 358 4.49 34.51 9.67
C ILE A 358 5.71 34.80 8.81
N ILE A 359 6.16 36.04 8.82
CA ILE A 359 7.45 36.39 8.22
C ILE A 359 8.57 35.88 9.11
N SER A 360 9.44 35.09 8.54
CA SER A 360 10.65 34.59 9.18
C SER A 360 11.83 34.53 8.22
N LYS A 361 13.03 34.58 8.77
CA LYS A 361 14.26 34.44 8.00
C LYS A 361 14.64 32.98 7.91
N GLN A 362 14.51 32.40 6.71
CA GLN A 362 14.69 30.99 6.46
C GLN A 362 15.66 30.73 5.29
N TRP A 363 16.13 29.49 5.17
CA TRP A 363 16.90 29.01 4.03
C TRP A 363 15.98 28.37 3.01
N TYR A 364 16.19 28.72 1.73
CA TYR A 364 15.35 28.27 0.61
C TYR A 364 16.19 27.69 -0.52
N VAL A 365 15.62 26.71 -1.24
CA VAL A 365 16.11 26.24 -2.53
C VAL A 365 15.24 26.82 -3.64
N LYS A 366 15.87 27.44 -4.65
CA LYS A 366 15.20 27.86 -5.89
C LYS A 366 14.86 26.62 -6.72
N MET A 367 13.58 26.34 -6.90
CA MET A 367 13.15 25.07 -7.48
C MET A 367 12.99 25.06 -8.99
N GLU A 368 12.74 26.20 -9.64
CA GLU A 368 12.40 26.27 -11.06
C GLU A 368 13.41 25.55 -11.95
N SER A 369 14.70 25.80 -11.77
CA SER A 369 15.78 25.22 -12.58
C SER A 369 16.00 23.72 -12.32
N LEU A 370 15.66 23.25 -11.11
CA LEU A 370 15.74 21.82 -10.75
C LEU A 370 14.50 21.03 -11.22
N ALA A 371 13.35 21.69 -11.24
CA ALA A 371 12.09 21.05 -11.62
C ALA A 371 11.99 20.78 -13.13
N LYS A 372 12.45 21.69 -13.98
CA LYS A 372 12.37 21.56 -15.45
C LYS A 372 12.96 20.26 -15.98
N PRO A 373 14.23 19.89 -15.69
CA PRO A 373 14.81 18.62 -16.15
C PRO A 373 14.06 17.39 -15.57
N ALA A 374 13.54 17.49 -14.34
CA ALA A 374 12.81 16.42 -13.70
C ALA A 374 11.44 16.18 -14.37
N ILE A 375 10.72 17.23 -14.73
CA ILE A 375 9.48 17.15 -15.52
C ILE A 375 9.75 16.50 -16.89
N GLU A 376 10.81 16.94 -17.58
CA GLU A 376 11.18 16.39 -18.89
C GLU A 376 11.58 14.92 -18.83
N ALA A 377 12.26 14.50 -17.77
CA ALA A 377 12.65 13.11 -17.58
C ALA A 377 11.44 12.16 -17.46
N VAL A 378 10.42 12.55 -16.71
CA VAL A 378 9.19 11.77 -16.58
C VAL A 378 8.37 11.85 -17.87
N ARG A 379 8.20 13.03 -18.46
CA ARG A 379 7.46 13.23 -19.71
C ARG A 379 8.12 12.47 -20.88
N GLY A 380 9.43 12.38 -20.88
CA GLY A 380 10.22 11.63 -21.87
C GLY A 380 10.33 10.13 -21.59
N GLY A 381 9.71 9.62 -20.52
CA GLY A 381 9.68 8.20 -20.17
C GLY A 381 10.99 7.63 -19.63
N LYS A 382 11.94 8.47 -19.19
CA LYS A 382 13.16 8.02 -18.49
C LYS A 382 12.84 7.48 -17.11
N THR A 383 11.82 8.02 -16.46
CA THR A 383 11.19 7.45 -15.27
C THR A 383 9.70 7.30 -15.54
N LYS A 384 9.13 6.15 -15.23
CA LYS A 384 7.72 5.79 -15.47
C LYS A 384 7.00 5.52 -14.17
N PHE A 385 5.77 6.00 -14.04
CA PHE A 385 4.88 5.64 -12.94
C PHE A 385 4.04 4.40 -13.31
N VAL A 386 3.94 3.47 -12.40
CA VAL A 386 3.06 2.31 -12.50
C VAL A 386 2.10 2.33 -11.30
N PRO A 387 0.78 2.53 -11.52
CA PRO A 387 0.12 2.85 -12.80
C PRO A 387 0.38 4.29 -13.27
N GLU A 388 0.34 4.49 -14.57
CA GLU A 388 0.63 5.77 -15.23
C GLU A 388 -0.22 6.95 -14.74
N ARG A 389 -1.47 6.68 -14.27
CA ARG A 389 -2.37 7.73 -13.75
C ARG A 389 -1.75 8.63 -12.66
N PHE A 390 -0.72 8.18 -11.97
CA PHE A 390 -0.04 8.94 -10.91
C PHE A 390 0.97 9.97 -11.43
N ASP A 391 1.32 9.93 -12.70
CA ASP A 391 2.13 10.97 -13.34
C ASP A 391 1.45 12.34 -13.28
N LYS A 392 0.09 12.38 -13.36
CA LYS A 392 -0.71 13.60 -13.24
C LYS A 392 -0.51 14.29 -11.89
N ILE A 393 -0.40 13.52 -10.81
CA ILE A 393 -0.13 14.06 -9.47
C ILE A 393 1.27 14.67 -9.45
N TYR A 394 2.25 13.95 -9.99
CA TYR A 394 3.63 14.43 -10.10
C TYR A 394 3.70 15.75 -10.90
N PHE A 395 3.11 15.81 -12.09
CA PHE A 395 3.14 17.01 -12.94
C PHE A 395 2.44 18.19 -12.29
N ASN A 396 1.26 17.98 -11.68
CA ASN A 396 0.52 19.05 -11.02
C ASN A 396 1.37 19.75 -9.92
N TRP A 397 2.15 19.00 -9.17
CA TRP A 397 3.05 19.55 -8.17
C TRP A 397 4.29 20.19 -8.77
N MET A 398 4.93 19.53 -9.73
CA MET A 398 6.21 19.98 -10.29
C MET A 398 6.07 21.21 -11.19
N GLU A 399 4.97 21.34 -11.91
CA GLU A 399 4.70 22.50 -12.78
C GLU A 399 4.33 23.77 -11.98
N ASN A 400 3.84 23.60 -10.75
CA ASN A 400 3.46 24.70 -9.84
C ASN A 400 4.41 24.84 -8.64
N ILE A 401 5.59 24.22 -8.71
CA ILE A 401 6.50 24.16 -7.54
C ILE A 401 7.00 25.55 -7.14
N GLN A 402 6.93 25.84 -5.84
CA GLN A 402 7.47 27.04 -5.24
C GLN A 402 8.87 26.77 -4.64
N ASP A 403 9.59 27.83 -4.30
CA ASP A 403 10.88 27.72 -3.60
C ASP A 403 10.71 26.95 -2.29
N TRP A 404 11.55 25.95 -2.07
CA TRP A 404 11.45 25.03 -0.94
C TRP A 404 12.14 25.59 0.29
N CYS A 405 11.40 25.81 1.38
CA CYS A 405 11.96 26.16 2.70
C CYS A 405 12.61 24.92 3.31
N ILE A 406 13.93 24.94 3.49
CA ILE A 406 14.73 23.81 3.94
C ILE A 406 15.23 23.92 5.40
N SER A 407 15.07 25.04 6.08
CA SER A 407 15.49 25.20 7.47
C SER A 407 14.38 24.85 8.46
N ARG A 408 14.76 24.21 9.56
CA ARG A 408 13.90 23.86 10.68
C ARG A 408 14.59 24.26 11.99
N GLN A 409 13.83 24.86 12.90
CA GLN A 409 14.30 25.33 14.22
C GLN A 409 14.22 24.18 15.23
N LEU A 410 14.85 23.07 14.89
CA LEU A 410 14.91 21.82 15.67
C LEU A 410 16.34 21.58 16.18
N TRP A 411 16.47 20.67 17.12
CA TRP A 411 17.77 20.21 17.57
C TRP A 411 18.21 18.91 16.89
N TRP A 412 17.25 18.07 16.52
CA TRP A 412 17.47 16.78 15.87
C TRP A 412 17.40 16.90 14.35
N GLY A 413 18.52 16.60 13.69
CA GLY A 413 18.64 16.58 12.23
C GLY A 413 20.02 17.02 11.75
N HIS A 414 20.17 17.13 10.44
CA HIS A 414 21.39 17.60 9.79
C HIS A 414 21.56 19.09 10.00
N ARG A 415 22.51 19.47 10.79
CA ARG A 415 22.81 20.88 11.04
C ARG A 415 23.25 21.56 9.75
N ILE A 416 22.71 22.75 9.47
CA ILE A 416 23.05 23.53 8.26
C ILE A 416 24.53 23.86 8.29
N PRO A 417 25.31 23.59 7.21
CA PRO A 417 26.77 23.74 7.17
C PRO A 417 27.17 25.19 6.88
N VAL A 418 26.64 26.12 7.65
CA VAL A 418 26.92 27.55 7.59
C VAL A 418 27.56 28.01 8.92
N TYR A 419 28.68 28.72 8.81
CA TYR A 419 29.46 29.16 9.95
C TYR A 419 29.61 30.67 9.93
N TYR A 420 29.42 31.27 11.08
CA TYR A 420 29.54 32.72 11.26
C TYR A 420 30.72 33.03 12.14
N CYS A 421 31.52 34.02 11.73
CA CYS A 421 32.58 34.57 12.57
C CYS A 421 31.96 35.59 13.53
N ASN A 422 32.07 35.35 14.82
CA ASN A 422 31.53 36.26 15.84
C ASN A 422 32.28 37.59 15.92
N ASP A 423 33.55 37.66 15.44
CA ASP A 423 34.37 38.84 15.51
C ASP A 423 34.19 39.79 14.32
N CYS A 424 33.95 39.27 13.12
CA CYS A 424 33.83 40.12 11.91
C CYS A 424 32.50 39.93 11.14
N GLY A 425 31.61 39.08 11.61
CA GLY A 425 30.30 38.82 10.97
C GLY A 425 30.37 38.07 9.62
N HIS A 426 31.57 37.61 9.21
CA HIS A 426 31.71 36.90 7.93
C HIS A 426 31.03 35.54 7.99
N MET A 427 30.25 35.20 6.96
CA MET A 427 29.57 33.93 6.77
C MET A 427 30.37 33.04 5.85
N MET A 428 30.57 31.78 6.23
CA MET A 428 31.25 30.74 5.49
C MET A 428 30.30 29.58 5.29
N VAL A 429 30.31 28.95 4.13
CA VAL A 429 29.48 27.78 3.76
C VAL A 429 30.44 26.68 3.31
N GLU A 430 30.65 25.70 4.18
CA GLU A 430 31.70 24.70 4.03
C GLU A 430 31.20 23.27 4.34
N VAL A 431 31.70 22.29 3.62
CA VAL A 431 31.36 20.87 3.84
C VAL A 431 31.83 20.40 5.22
N ASP A 432 33.08 20.73 5.53
CA ASP A 432 33.69 20.43 6.82
C ASP A 432 33.78 21.71 7.67
N ALA A 433 33.65 21.57 8.98
CA ALA A 433 33.72 22.75 9.89
C ALA A 433 35.06 23.49 9.75
N PRO A 434 35.06 24.77 9.43
CA PRO A 434 36.29 25.55 9.31
C PRO A 434 36.96 25.77 10.68
N CYS A 435 38.28 25.65 10.74
CA CYS A 435 39.06 25.90 11.96
C CYS A 435 39.20 27.39 12.29
N LYS A 436 39.10 28.24 11.26
CA LYS A 436 39.23 29.69 11.38
C LYS A 436 38.44 30.44 10.31
N CYS A 437 38.12 31.68 10.59
CA CYS A 437 37.46 32.56 9.65
C CYS A 437 38.34 32.83 8.42
N SER A 438 37.81 32.61 7.21
CA SER A 438 38.54 32.89 5.96
C SER A 438 38.83 34.36 5.72
N LYS A 439 38.14 35.29 6.42
CA LYS A 439 38.31 36.74 6.26
C LYS A 439 39.25 37.37 7.29
N CYS A 440 39.17 36.98 8.59
CA CYS A 440 39.91 37.63 9.69
C CYS A 440 40.72 36.65 10.51
N GLU A 441 40.78 35.36 10.14
CA GLU A 441 41.53 34.30 10.81
C GLU A 441 41.13 33.99 12.26
N SER A 442 40.06 34.61 12.77
CA SER A 442 39.50 34.31 14.08
C SER A 442 39.03 32.86 14.20
N THR A 443 39.25 32.26 15.36
CA THR A 443 38.72 30.93 15.72
C THR A 443 37.38 31.03 16.46
N ASN A 444 36.87 32.24 16.72
CA ASN A 444 35.59 32.47 17.39
C ASN A 444 34.44 32.30 16.35
N LEU A 445 34.12 31.04 16.06
CA LEU A 445 33.10 30.67 15.07
C LEU A 445 31.90 30.03 15.75
N ARG A 446 30.72 30.31 15.21
CA ARG A 446 29.49 29.57 15.53
C ARG A 446 28.88 28.98 14.28
N GLN A 447 28.36 27.77 14.38
CA GLN A 447 27.58 27.16 13.31
C GLN A 447 26.13 27.63 13.38
N GLU A 448 25.43 27.65 12.24
CA GLU A 448 23.98 27.84 12.17
C GLU A 448 23.27 26.87 13.11
N ASP A 449 22.25 27.36 13.84
CA ASP A 449 21.56 26.54 14.85
C ASP A 449 20.46 25.67 14.23
N ASP A 450 19.92 26.10 13.10
CA ASP A 450 18.88 25.37 12.38
C ASP A 450 19.41 24.08 11.77
N VAL A 451 18.52 23.09 11.62
CA VAL A 451 18.75 21.86 10.90
C VAL A 451 18.00 21.87 9.56
N LEU A 452 18.39 20.99 8.67
CA LEU A 452 17.70 20.81 7.39
C LEU A 452 16.40 20.01 7.55
N ASP A 453 15.44 20.29 6.69
CA ASP A 453 14.25 19.47 6.48
C ASP A 453 14.65 18.01 6.22
N THR A 454 13.97 17.04 6.85
CA THR A 454 14.25 15.61 6.67
C THR A 454 14.23 15.19 5.21
N TRP A 455 13.35 15.80 4.41
CA TRP A 455 13.25 15.51 2.98
C TRP A 455 14.48 15.93 2.16
N PHE A 456 15.33 16.79 2.70
CA PHE A 456 16.58 17.17 2.05
C PHE A 456 17.57 16.00 2.02
N SER A 457 17.73 15.30 3.13
CA SER A 457 18.57 14.09 3.20
C SER A 457 17.93 12.92 2.50
N SER A 458 16.62 12.72 2.68
CA SER A 458 15.87 11.60 2.06
C SER A 458 15.85 11.69 0.52
N ALA A 459 15.94 12.89 -0.05
CA ALA A 459 16.06 13.11 -1.50
C ALA A 459 17.36 12.55 -2.10
N LEU A 460 18.40 12.34 -1.29
CA LEU A 460 19.69 11.84 -1.74
C LEU A 460 19.80 10.30 -1.64
N TRP A 461 18.78 9.65 -1.08
CA TRP A 461 18.77 8.25 -0.70
C TRP A 461 19.26 7.29 -1.78
N PRO A 462 18.85 7.40 -3.08
CA PRO A 462 19.25 6.45 -4.11
C PRO A 462 20.75 6.40 -4.41
N PHE A 463 21.48 7.46 -4.14
CA PHE A 463 22.91 7.53 -4.45
C PHE A 463 23.80 7.74 -3.20
N SER A 464 23.31 8.42 -2.17
CA SER A 464 24.09 8.60 -0.94
C SER A 464 24.28 7.28 -0.20
N THR A 465 23.29 6.39 -0.20
CA THR A 465 23.39 5.05 0.38
C THR A 465 24.39 4.14 -0.33
N LEU A 466 24.65 4.40 -1.61
CA LEU A 466 25.65 3.69 -2.39
C LEU A 466 27.05 4.31 -2.30
N GLY A 467 27.22 5.32 -1.44
CA GLY A 467 28.53 5.88 -1.06
C GLY A 467 28.87 7.25 -1.65
N TRP A 468 27.97 7.88 -2.47
CA TRP A 468 28.19 9.25 -2.93
C TRP A 468 28.37 10.21 -1.73
N PRO A 469 29.28 11.20 -1.79
CA PRO A 469 30.00 11.74 -2.94
C PRO A 469 31.28 10.98 -3.35
N ASN A 470 31.61 9.89 -2.68
CA ASN A 470 32.76 9.09 -3.07
C ASN A 470 32.40 8.22 -4.29
N LYS A 471 33.40 7.90 -5.09
CA LYS A 471 33.24 6.92 -6.18
C LYS A 471 33.44 5.53 -5.62
N THR A 472 32.35 4.81 -5.39
CA THR A 472 32.35 3.43 -4.89
C THR A 472 31.97 2.45 -5.98
N GLU A 473 32.39 1.20 -5.86
CA GLU A 473 31.99 0.13 -6.77
C GLU A 473 30.49 -0.10 -6.75
N ASP A 474 29.85 -0.02 -5.59
CA ASP A 474 28.38 -0.14 -5.44
C ASP A 474 27.66 0.98 -6.21
N LEU A 475 28.14 2.23 -6.12
CA LEU A 475 27.56 3.37 -6.85
C LEU A 475 27.67 3.20 -8.37
N GLU A 476 28.84 2.77 -8.85
CA GLU A 476 29.07 2.58 -10.28
C GLU A 476 28.28 1.43 -10.88
N TYR A 477 27.92 0.42 -10.05
CA TYR A 477 27.26 -0.79 -10.54
C TYR A 477 25.74 -0.79 -10.32
N PHE A 478 25.25 -0.28 -9.17
CA PHE A 478 23.85 -0.36 -8.78
C PHE A 478 23.04 0.94 -9.01
N TYR A 479 23.68 2.05 -9.33
CA TYR A 479 23.02 3.29 -9.71
C TYR A 479 23.01 3.48 -11.25
N PRO A 480 21.88 3.90 -11.86
CA PRO A 480 20.55 4.12 -11.25
C PRO A 480 19.92 2.84 -10.72
N THR A 481 19.07 2.98 -9.70
CA THR A 481 18.28 1.85 -9.22
C THR A 481 17.16 1.52 -10.21
N ASN A 482 16.62 0.31 -10.16
CA ASN A 482 15.65 -0.11 -11.19
C ASN A 482 14.23 0.28 -10.85
N VAL A 483 13.81 0.02 -9.62
CA VAL A 483 12.43 0.27 -9.18
C VAL A 483 12.43 0.97 -7.83
N LEU A 484 11.63 2.00 -7.73
CA LEU A 484 11.22 2.57 -6.46
C LEU A 484 9.79 2.11 -6.17
N VAL A 485 9.55 1.51 -5.02
CA VAL A 485 8.19 1.14 -4.56
C VAL A 485 7.80 2.09 -3.44
N THR A 486 6.60 2.68 -3.51
CA THR A 486 6.15 3.62 -2.47
C THR A 486 4.64 3.87 -2.53
N GLY A 487 4.08 4.43 -1.46
CA GLY A 487 2.70 4.93 -1.44
C GLY A 487 2.50 6.18 -2.28
N TYR A 488 1.28 6.39 -2.76
CA TYR A 488 0.94 7.57 -3.57
C TYR A 488 0.99 8.89 -2.79
N ASP A 489 0.90 8.84 -1.48
CA ASP A 489 0.87 9.99 -0.59
C ASP A 489 2.21 10.72 -0.45
N ILE A 490 3.33 10.08 -0.82
CA ILE A 490 4.66 10.68 -0.76
C ILE A 490 5.31 10.92 -2.15
N ILE A 491 4.52 10.95 -3.21
CA ILE A 491 5.02 11.25 -4.57
C ILE A 491 5.73 12.60 -4.61
N PHE A 492 5.12 13.64 -4.07
CA PHE A 492 5.72 14.97 -4.02
C PHE A 492 6.84 15.07 -2.99
N PHE A 493 6.60 14.56 -1.79
CA PHE A 493 7.55 14.68 -0.69
C PHE A 493 8.89 14.00 -0.98
N TRP A 494 8.84 12.83 -1.60
CA TRP A 494 10.01 11.98 -1.74
C TRP A 494 10.38 11.67 -3.19
N VAL A 495 9.43 11.13 -3.97
CA VAL A 495 9.73 10.71 -5.36
C VAL A 495 10.23 11.88 -6.21
N ALA A 496 9.49 12.99 -6.23
CA ALA A 496 9.85 14.18 -7.00
C ALA A 496 11.22 14.74 -6.57
N ARG A 497 11.46 14.77 -5.24
CA ARG A 497 12.72 15.26 -4.68
C ARG A 497 13.91 14.36 -5.03
N MET A 498 13.75 13.05 -5.03
CA MET A 498 14.80 12.13 -5.49
C MET A 498 15.10 12.33 -6.97
N ILE A 499 14.07 12.51 -7.81
CA ILE A 499 14.26 12.67 -9.27
C ILE A 499 15.10 13.93 -9.57
N PHE A 500 14.72 15.10 -9.04
CA PHE A 500 15.52 16.31 -9.33
C PHE A 500 16.90 16.27 -8.67
N SER A 501 17.02 15.69 -7.47
CA SER A 501 18.32 15.56 -6.80
C SER A 501 19.26 14.58 -7.54
N GLY A 502 18.74 13.46 -8.02
CA GLY A 502 19.49 12.50 -8.84
C GLY A 502 19.97 13.16 -10.14
N ILE A 503 19.09 13.79 -10.89
CA ILE A 503 19.46 14.49 -12.14
C ILE A 503 20.52 15.57 -11.87
N HIS A 504 20.33 16.37 -10.82
CA HIS A 504 21.27 17.49 -10.52
C HIS A 504 22.65 17.02 -10.05
N ASN A 505 22.72 15.95 -9.25
CA ASN A 505 23.97 15.49 -8.65
C ASN A 505 24.65 14.38 -9.43
N MET A 506 23.90 13.50 -10.09
CA MET A 506 24.40 12.34 -10.81
C MET A 506 24.33 12.47 -12.33
N GLY A 507 23.54 13.46 -12.85
CA GLY A 507 23.35 13.67 -14.29
C GLY A 507 22.30 12.79 -14.94
N GLU A 508 21.64 11.91 -14.18
CA GLU A 508 20.61 11.00 -14.67
C GLU A 508 19.54 10.73 -13.60
N THR A 509 18.40 10.15 -14.02
CA THR A 509 17.30 9.80 -13.11
C THR A 509 17.73 8.70 -12.13
N PRO A 510 17.28 8.76 -10.85
CA PRO A 510 17.72 7.80 -9.83
C PRO A 510 17.09 6.42 -9.98
N PHE A 511 16.02 6.25 -10.75
CA PHE A 511 15.30 4.99 -10.98
C PHE A 511 14.49 5.04 -12.29
N ASP A 512 14.30 3.85 -12.89
CA ASP A 512 13.57 3.71 -14.16
C ASP A 512 12.05 3.70 -13.94
N THR A 513 11.60 3.05 -12.85
CA THR A 513 10.19 2.82 -12.57
C THR A 513 9.84 3.23 -11.14
N VAL A 514 8.69 3.88 -10.98
CA VAL A 514 8.05 4.16 -9.68
C VAL A 514 6.79 3.30 -9.60
N LEU A 515 6.85 2.23 -8.85
CA LEU A 515 5.70 1.36 -8.57
C LEU A 515 4.93 1.92 -7.38
N ILE A 516 3.74 2.42 -7.65
CA ILE A 516 2.87 3.01 -6.64
C ILE A 516 1.91 1.96 -6.07
N HIS A 517 1.86 1.86 -4.74
CA HIS A 517 0.84 1.10 -4.04
C HIS A 517 -0.15 2.02 -3.32
N GLY A 518 -1.33 1.49 -2.99
CA GLY A 518 -2.32 2.16 -2.17
C GLY A 518 -2.03 2.04 -0.67
N ILE A 519 -2.88 2.63 0.15
CA ILE A 519 -2.80 2.53 1.60
C ILE A 519 -3.68 1.37 2.13
N ILE A 520 -3.31 0.86 3.30
CA ILE A 520 -4.13 -0.15 3.97
C ILE A 520 -5.16 0.55 4.86
N ARG A 521 -6.42 0.13 4.68
CA ARG A 521 -7.58 0.60 5.44
C ARG A 521 -8.12 -0.51 6.32
N ASP A 522 -8.86 -0.14 7.36
CA ASP A 522 -9.57 -1.12 8.19
C ASP A 522 -10.73 -1.78 7.40
N SER A 523 -11.41 -2.76 8.01
CA SER A 523 -12.52 -3.47 7.40
C SER A 523 -13.68 -2.57 6.98
N GLN A 524 -13.83 -1.38 7.61
CA GLN A 524 -14.84 -0.38 7.28
C GLN A 524 -14.38 0.61 6.21
N GLY A 525 -13.14 0.50 5.72
CA GLY A 525 -12.56 1.39 4.71
C GLY A 525 -11.98 2.69 5.25
N ARG A 526 -11.83 2.84 6.59
CA ARG A 526 -11.21 4.01 7.20
C ARG A 526 -9.69 3.88 7.19
N LYS A 527 -8.98 5.01 7.04
CA LYS A 527 -7.52 5.05 7.19
C LYS A 527 -7.14 4.55 8.59
N MET A 528 -6.17 3.66 8.67
CA MET A 528 -5.64 3.20 9.96
C MET A 528 -4.80 4.30 10.59
N SER A 529 -5.05 4.59 11.86
CA SER A 529 -4.27 5.56 12.63
C SER A 529 -4.21 5.17 14.11
N LYS A 530 -3.15 5.62 14.79
CA LYS A 530 -3.00 5.40 16.23
C LYS A 530 -4.09 6.11 17.04
N SER A 531 -4.57 7.25 16.57
CA SER A 531 -5.62 8.03 17.22
C SER A 531 -6.99 7.34 17.17
N LEU A 532 -7.28 6.59 16.11
CA LEU A 532 -8.52 5.80 16.00
C LEU A 532 -8.43 4.42 16.67
N GLY A 533 -7.24 4.00 17.11
CA GLY A 533 -7.03 2.69 17.72
C GLY A 533 -7.31 1.49 16.79
N ASN A 534 -7.36 1.72 15.47
CA ASN A 534 -7.64 0.71 14.46
C ASN A 534 -6.38 0.21 13.72
N GLY A 535 -5.19 0.59 14.21
CA GLY A 535 -3.91 0.11 13.69
C GLY A 535 -3.67 -1.34 14.08
N VAL A 536 -3.14 -2.13 13.16
CA VAL A 536 -2.77 -3.54 13.36
C VAL A 536 -1.25 -3.68 13.30
N ASP A 537 -0.66 -4.30 14.30
CA ASP A 537 0.77 -4.63 14.32
C ASP A 537 1.00 -5.87 13.44
N PRO A 538 1.84 -5.79 12.39
CA PRO A 538 2.13 -6.94 11.54
C PRO A 538 2.73 -8.12 12.33
N LEU A 539 3.44 -7.88 13.43
CA LEU A 539 4.00 -8.96 14.26
C LEU A 539 2.93 -9.78 14.98
N GLU A 540 1.82 -9.15 15.40
CA GLU A 540 0.70 -9.88 15.99
C GLU A 540 0.06 -10.82 14.96
N VAL A 541 -0.08 -10.35 13.72
CA VAL A 541 -0.61 -11.18 12.62
C VAL A 541 0.35 -12.33 12.29
N ILE A 542 1.65 -12.07 12.25
CA ILE A 542 2.67 -13.10 12.01
C ILE A 542 2.65 -14.15 13.13
N GLU A 543 2.54 -13.72 14.38
CA GLU A 543 2.48 -14.62 15.53
C GLU A 543 1.27 -15.56 15.47
N GLU A 544 0.15 -15.11 14.93
CA GLU A 544 -1.08 -15.91 14.84
C GLU A 544 -1.12 -16.78 13.58
N TYR A 545 -0.71 -16.25 12.42
CA TYR A 545 -0.92 -16.90 11.12
C TYR A 545 0.36 -17.26 10.36
N GLY A 546 1.52 -16.75 10.76
CA GLY A 546 2.80 -16.85 10.03
C GLY A 546 3.03 -15.70 9.04
N ALA A 547 4.30 -15.46 8.73
CA ALA A 547 4.73 -14.39 7.82
C ALA A 547 4.20 -14.60 6.39
N ASP A 548 4.24 -15.82 5.88
CA ASP A 548 3.78 -16.15 4.53
C ASP A 548 2.29 -15.86 4.32
N ALA A 549 1.45 -16.11 5.34
CA ALA A 549 0.02 -15.84 5.29
C ALA A 549 -0.26 -14.33 5.22
N LEU A 550 0.45 -13.52 6.00
CA LEU A 550 0.35 -12.07 5.94
C LEU A 550 0.77 -11.55 4.56
N ARG A 551 1.93 -11.95 4.06
CA ARG A 551 2.47 -11.54 2.75
C ARG A 551 1.51 -11.90 1.62
N PHE A 552 0.99 -13.11 1.62
CA PHE A 552 0.03 -13.57 0.62
C PHE A 552 -1.24 -12.71 0.62
N MET A 553 -1.83 -12.43 1.79
CA MET A 553 -3.02 -11.59 1.92
C MET A 553 -2.79 -10.17 1.41
N LEU A 554 -1.60 -9.58 1.68
CA LEU A 554 -1.27 -8.22 1.27
C LEU A 554 -1.18 -8.06 -0.26
N VAL A 555 -0.86 -9.13 -0.99
CA VAL A 555 -0.69 -9.08 -2.44
C VAL A 555 -1.93 -9.58 -3.20
N THR A 556 -2.61 -10.61 -2.68
CA THR A 556 -3.74 -11.24 -3.38
C THR A 556 -4.89 -10.28 -3.60
N GLY A 557 -5.36 -10.21 -4.85
CA GLY A 557 -6.50 -9.35 -5.26
C GLY A 557 -6.18 -7.85 -5.20
N ASN A 558 -4.89 -7.50 -5.11
CA ASN A 558 -4.42 -6.13 -5.15
C ASN A 558 -3.94 -5.77 -6.56
N SER A 559 -4.27 -4.54 -6.98
CA SER A 559 -3.75 -3.94 -8.22
C SER A 559 -2.94 -2.70 -7.86
N PRO A 560 -1.90 -2.36 -8.62
CA PRO A 560 -1.06 -1.19 -8.36
C PRO A 560 -1.87 0.09 -8.14
N GLY A 561 -1.52 0.84 -7.10
CA GLY A 561 -2.13 2.13 -6.77
C GLY A 561 -3.52 2.09 -6.13
N ASN A 562 -4.07 0.92 -5.84
CA ASN A 562 -5.37 0.79 -5.18
C ASN A 562 -5.24 0.51 -3.68
N ASP A 563 -6.15 1.10 -2.89
CA ASP A 563 -6.20 0.85 -1.45
C ASP A 563 -6.68 -0.58 -1.14
N ILE A 564 -6.14 -1.14 -0.06
CA ILE A 564 -6.47 -2.49 0.39
C ILE A 564 -7.23 -2.40 1.72
N ARG A 565 -8.27 -3.22 1.88
CA ARG A 565 -8.91 -3.42 3.18
C ARG A 565 -8.29 -4.61 3.90
N TYR A 566 -7.86 -4.38 5.13
CA TYR A 566 -7.44 -5.46 6.01
C TYR A 566 -8.68 -6.18 6.55
N ILE A 567 -8.78 -7.45 6.23
CA ILE A 567 -9.88 -8.34 6.64
C ILE A 567 -9.22 -9.61 7.20
N PRO A 568 -9.34 -9.89 8.54
CA PRO A 568 -8.68 -11.02 9.18
C PRO A 568 -8.97 -12.37 8.51
N GLU A 569 -10.21 -12.58 8.02
CA GLU A 569 -10.63 -13.82 7.37
C GLU A 569 -9.83 -14.10 6.07
N ARG A 570 -9.28 -13.06 5.43
CA ARG A 570 -8.39 -13.23 4.28
C ARG A 570 -7.01 -13.75 4.67
N VAL A 571 -6.52 -13.39 5.87
CA VAL A 571 -5.26 -13.93 6.40
C VAL A 571 -5.44 -15.41 6.76
N GLU A 572 -6.59 -15.76 7.38
CA GLU A 572 -6.94 -17.14 7.68
C GLU A 572 -7.05 -17.99 6.39
N ALA A 573 -7.68 -17.45 5.34
CA ALA A 573 -7.73 -18.12 4.03
C ALA A 573 -6.32 -18.35 3.43
N ALA A 574 -5.43 -17.38 3.56
CA ALA A 574 -4.04 -17.52 3.15
C ALA A 574 -3.28 -18.61 3.94
N ARG A 575 -3.48 -18.68 5.26
CA ARG A 575 -2.95 -19.77 6.10
C ARG A 575 -3.51 -21.13 5.68
N ASN A 576 -4.81 -21.19 5.35
CA ASN A 576 -5.44 -22.43 4.89
C ASN A 576 -4.85 -22.88 3.54
N PHE A 577 -4.49 -21.96 2.66
CA PHE A 577 -3.75 -22.26 1.45
C PHE A 577 -2.37 -22.84 1.76
N ALA A 578 -1.60 -22.20 2.65
CA ALA A 578 -0.31 -22.71 3.11
C ALA A 578 -0.45 -24.15 3.66
N ASN A 579 -1.43 -24.37 4.51
CA ASN A 579 -1.71 -25.71 5.07
C ASN A 579 -2.09 -26.74 3.98
N LYS A 580 -2.83 -26.35 2.95
CA LYS A 580 -3.16 -27.23 1.82
C LYS A 580 -1.90 -27.59 1.03
N MET A 581 -1.04 -26.60 0.75
CA MET A 581 0.25 -26.81 0.08
C MET A 581 1.16 -27.76 0.89
N TRP A 582 1.22 -27.55 2.21
CA TRP A 582 1.97 -28.40 3.12
C TRP A 582 1.51 -29.87 3.04
N ASN A 583 0.22 -30.10 3.16
CA ASN A 583 -0.34 -31.46 3.13
C ASN A 583 -0.20 -32.12 1.76
N ALA A 584 -0.37 -31.39 0.67
CA ALA A 584 -0.16 -31.88 -0.69
C ALA A 584 1.32 -32.27 -0.91
N SER A 585 2.23 -31.40 -0.51
CA SER A 585 3.68 -31.67 -0.61
C SER A 585 4.10 -32.87 0.23
N ARG A 586 3.59 -32.96 1.46
CA ARG A 586 3.82 -34.12 2.35
C ARG A 586 3.28 -35.40 1.71
N PHE A 587 2.08 -35.37 1.13
CA PHE A 587 1.51 -36.53 0.43
C PHE A 587 2.40 -36.95 -0.75
N VAL A 588 2.88 -36.00 -1.55
CA VAL A 588 3.81 -36.28 -2.66
C VAL A 588 5.09 -36.93 -2.13
N MET A 589 5.76 -36.33 -1.15
CA MET A 589 7.02 -36.82 -0.58
C MET A 589 6.90 -38.24 0.00
N MET A 590 5.78 -38.55 0.65
CA MET A 590 5.54 -39.89 1.22
C MET A 590 5.43 -41.00 0.18
N ASN A 591 5.01 -40.65 -1.03
CA ASN A 591 4.74 -41.60 -2.12
C ASN A 591 5.88 -41.63 -3.16
N LEU A 592 6.77 -40.62 -3.19
CA LEU A 592 7.90 -40.62 -4.12
C LEU A 592 8.92 -41.70 -3.73
N ASP A 593 9.40 -42.40 -4.74
CA ASP A 593 10.55 -43.28 -4.68
C ASP A 593 11.61 -42.75 -5.63
N LYS A 594 12.74 -42.28 -5.06
CA LYS A 594 13.80 -41.60 -5.81
C LYS A 594 14.50 -42.56 -6.79
N GLU A 595 14.71 -43.82 -6.40
CA GLU A 595 15.36 -44.82 -7.27
C GLU A 595 14.48 -45.09 -8.51
N VAL A 596 13.19 -45.24 -8.30
CA VAL A 596 12.21 -45.43 -9.38
C VAL A 596 12.10 -44.15 -10.23
N MET A 597 12.06 -43.00 -9.63
CA MET A 597 12.04 -41.71 -10.32
C MET A 597 13.25 -41.56 -11.25
N ASP A 598 14.47 -41.76 -10.73
CA ASP A 598 15.72 -41.62 -11.48
C ASP A 598 15.82 -42.63 -12.62
N LYS A 599 15.39 -43.85 -12.39
CA LYS A 599 15.38 -44.92 -13.40
C LYS A 599 14.55 -44.57 -14.64
N TYR A 600 13.48 -43.79 -14.48
CA TYR A 600 12.57 -43.45 -15.56
C TYR A 600 12.57 -41.93 -15.87
N ALA A 601 13.57 -41.18 -15.46
CA ALA A 601 13.67 -39.73 -15.66
C ALA A 601 13.59 -39.29 -17.15
N GLU A 602 14.17 -40.10 -18.05
CA GLU A 602 14.16 -39.82 -19.49
C GLU A 602 12.89 -40.33 -20.21
N CYS A 603 12.01 -41.05 -19.50
CA CYS A 603 10.82 -41.62 -20.10
C CYS A 603 9.71 -40.57 -20.23
N LYS A 604 9.25 -40.31 -21.46
CA LYS A 604 8.22 -39.33 -21.82
C LYS A 604 6.92 -39.94 -22.32
N GLU A 605 6.64 -41.18 -21.97
CA GLU A 605 5.37 -41.83 -22.28
C GLU A 605 4.25 -41.33 -21.34
N TYR A 606 3.98 -40.04 -21.43
CA TYR A 606 3.02 -39.35 -20.57
C TYR A 606 1.59 -39.79 -20.82
N SER A 607 0.82 -40.00 -19.74
CA SER A 607 -0.64 -40.13 -19.79
C SER A 607 -1.30 -38.81 -20.21
N LEU A 608 -2.60 -38.86 -20.49
CA LEU A 608 -3.35 -37.64 -20.81
C LEU A 608 -3.30 -36.62 -19.65
N ALA A 609 -3.42 -37.05 -18.39
CA ALA A 609 -3.31 -36.18 -17.21
C ALA A 609 -1.91 -35.59 -17.05
N ASP A 610 -0.85 -36.36 -17.36
CA ASP A 610 0.53 -35.87 -17.28
C ASP A 610 0.81 -34.76 -18.31
N LYS A 611 0.38 -34.98 -19.55
CA LYS A 611 0.49 -33.99 -20.64
C LYS A 611 -0.27 -32.70 -20.30
N TRP A 612 -1.48 -32.84 -19.80
CA TRP A 612 -2.34 -31.76 -19.41
C TRP A 612 -1.67 -30.90 -18.32
N ILE A 613 -1.24 -31.50 -17.20
CA ILE A 613 -0.69 -30.74 -16.09
C ILE A 613 0.65 -30.07 -16.45
N LEU A 614 1.50 -30.74 -17.25
CA LEU A 614 2.74 -30.18 -17.75
C LEU A 614 2.51 -28.99 -18.69
N SER A 615 1.52 -29.07 -19.57
CA SER A 615 1.14 -27.98 -20.47
C SER A 615 0.58 -26.79 -19.70
N GLN A 616 -0.33 -27.02 -18.75
CA GLN A 616 -0.89 -25.99 -17.89
C GLN A 616 0.17 -25.30 -17.04
N MET A 617 1.08 -26.06 -16.41
CA MET A 617 2.21 -25.52 -15.64
C MET A 617 3.12 -24.66 -16.51
N ASN A 618 3.42 -25.13 -17.71
CA ASN A 618 4.30 -24.39 -18.62
C ASN A 618 3.66 -23.08 -19.09
N THR A 619 2.37 -23.06 -19.37
CA THR A 619 1.60 -21.83 -19.66
C THR A 619 1.59 -20.89 -18.45
N LEU A 620 1.40 -21.44 -17.24
CA LEU A 620 1.48 -20.67 -16.00
C LEU A 620 2.84 -19.98 -15.82
N VAL A 621 3.95 -20.68 -16.08
CA VAL A 621 5.31 -20.10 -16.01
C VAL A 621 5.42 -18.86 -16.88
N LYS A 622 4.91 -18.92 -18.10
CA LYS A 622 4.90 -17.78 -19.03
C LYS A 622 4.07 -16.63 -18.49
N GLU A 623 2.81 -16.91 -18.13
CA GLU A 623 1.87 -15.87 -17.68
C GLU A 623 2.31 -15.19 -16.38
N VAL A 624 2.81 -15.96 -15.42
CA VAL A 624 3.34 -15.42 -14.15
C VAL A 624 4.56 -14.53 -14.42
N THR A 625 5.48 -14.99 -15.26
CA THR A 625 6.67 -14.22 -15.60
C THR A 625 6.28 -12.89 -16.27
N GLU A 626 5.37 -12.92 -17.24
CA GLU A 626 4.90 -11.71 -17.94
C GLU A 626 4.19 -10.72 -17.00
N ASN A 627 3.37 -11.22 -16.06
CA ASN A 627 2.70 -10.36 -15.08
C ASN A 627 3.68 -9.77 -14.06
N MET A 628 4.66 -10.55 -13.59
CA MET A 628 5.72 -10.04 -12.72
C MET A 628 6.55 -8.93 -13.39
N GLU A 629 6.89 -9.08 -14.67
CA GLU A 629 7.61 -8.05 -15.45
C GLU A 629 6.77 -6.79 -15.69
N LYS A 630 5.44 -6.90 -15.68
CA LYS A 630 4.51 -5.77 -15.79
C LYS A 630 4.11 -5.16 -14.44
N TYR A 631 4.67 -5.66 -13.36
CA TYR A 631 4.32 -5.27 -11.98
C TYR A 631 2.85 -5.62 -11.58
N GLU A 632 2.19 -6.51 -12.29
CA GLU A 632 0.85 -7.03 -11.97
C GLU A 632 0.95 -8.20 -10.96
N LEU A 633 1.57 -7.92 -9.81
CA LEU A 633 1.97 -8.93 -8.82
C LEU A 633 0.77 -9.70 -8.25
N GLY A 634 -0.36 -9.02 -8.04
CA GLY A 634 -1.59 -9.66 -7.55
C GLY A 634 -2.18 -10.64 -8.56
N ILE A 635 -2.11 -10.32 -9.87
CA ILE A 635 -2.57 -11.21 -10.94
C ILE A 635 -1.65 -12.43 -11.06
N ALA A 636 -0.34 -12.20 -11.02
CA ALA A 636 0.65 -13.28 -11.04
C ALA A 636 0.40 -14.28 -9.90
N LEU A 637 0.21 -13.77 -8.68
CA LEU A 637 -0.05 -14.59 -7.50
C LEU A 637 -1.38 -15.36 -7.59
N GLN A 638 -2.46 -14.72 -8.09
CA GLN A 638 -3.75 -15.36 -8.23
C GLN A 638 -3.67 -16.56 -9.18
N LYS A 639 -2.94 -16.44 -10.29
CA LYS A 639 -2.73 -17.54 -11.23
C LYS A 639 -1.99 -18.71 -10.60
N VAL A 640 -0.95 -18.44 -9.79
CA VAL A 640 -0.23 -19.48 -9.05
C VAL A 640 -1.16 -20.17 -8.04
N TYR A 641 -1.95 -19.37 -7.31
CA TYR A 641 -2.92 -19.90 -6.35
C TYR A 641 -3.94 -20.83 -7.01
N ASP A 642 -4.59 -20.37 -8.08
CA ASP A 642 -5.63 -21.14 -8.78
C ASP A 642 -5.07 -22.46 -9.31
N PHE A 643 -3.90 -22.43 -9.94
CA PHE A 643 -3.24 -23.62 -10.44
C PHE A 643 -2.87 -24.59 -9.30
N MET A 644 -2.19 -24.11 -8.26
CA MET A 644 -1.74 -24.99 -7.18
C MET A 644 -2.91 -25.55 -6.37
N TRP A 645 -3.94 -24.74 -6.12
CA TRP A 645 -5.12 -25.19 -5.38
C TRP A 645 -5.97 -26.17 -6.18
N THR A 646 -6.32 -25.79 -7.40
CA THR A 646 -7.31 -26.51 -8.20
C THR A 646 -6.67 -27.56 -9.09
N GLU A 647 -5.78 -27.13 -10.01
CA GLU A 647 -5.27 -28.03 -11.05
C GLU A 647 -4.34 -29.09 -10.46
N PHE A 648 -3.42 -28.68 -9.58
CA PHE A 648 -2.47 -29.59 -8.97
C PHE A 648 -3.08 -30.40 -7.82
N CYS A 649 -3.61 -29.74 -6.77
CA CYS A 649 -4.07 -30.43 -5.56
C CYS A 649 -5.41 -31.15 -5.76
N ASP A 650 -6.42 -30.49 -6.36
CA ASP A 650 -7.77 -31.07 -6.43
C ASP A 650 -7.94 -32.03 -7.62
N TRP A 651 -7.13 -31.84 -8.70
CA TRP A 651 -7.24 -32.66 -9.87
C TRP A 651 -6.06 -33.58 -10.08
N TYR A 652 -4.87 -33.08 -10.36
CA TYR A 652 -3.75 -33.91 -10.80
C TYR A 652 -3.39 -35.01 -9.79
N ILE A 653 -3.21 -34.61 -8.52
CA ILE A 653 -2.92 -35.58 -7.45
C ILE A 653 -3.99 -36.67 -7.39
N GLU A 654 -5.26 -36.30 -7.47
CA GLU A 654 -6.37 -37.29 -7.42
C GLU A 654 -6.42 -38.19 -8.64
N LEU A 655 -6.12 -37.67 -9.84
CA LEU A 655 -6.06 -38.42 -11.09
C LEU A 655 -4.97 -39.48 -11.05
N VAL A 656 -3.81 -39.21 -10.47
CA VAL A 656 -2.65 -40.11 -10.46
C VAL A 656 -2.58 -41.02 -9.22
N LYS A 657 -3.40 -40.80 -8.19
CA LYS A 657 -3.46 -41.69 -7.01
C LYS A 657 -3.54 -43.19 -7.31
N PRO A 658 -4.30 -43.68 -8.31
CA PRO A 658 -4.34 -45.09 -8.64
C PRO A 658 -2.98 -45.65 -9.03
N VAL A 659 -2.12 -44.85 -9.66
CA VAL A 659 -0.81 -45.27 -10.12
C VAL A 659 0.11 -45.65 -8.93
N PHE A 660 -0.02 -45.00 -7.79
CA PHE A 660 0.80 -45.30 -6.59
C PHE A 660 0.58 -46.73 -6.08
N PHE A 661 -0.61 -47.28 -6.29
CA PHE A 661 -1.01 -48.59 -5.84
C PHE A 661 -0.98 -49.66 -6.95
N SER A 662 -0.55 -49.29 -8.18
CA SER A 662 -0.39 -50.20 -9.29
C SER A 662 0.91 -51.01 -9.15
N ASP A 663 1.07 -52.09 -9.95
CA ASP A 663 2.32 -52.82 -10.06
C ASP A 663 3.23 -52.30 -11.20
N ASP A 664 2.77 -51.30 -11.95
CA ASP A 664 3.52 -50.71 -13.08
C ASP A 664 4.57 -49.71 -12.59
N GLU A 665 5.77 -50.21 -12.38
CA GLU A 665 6.93 -49.39 -11.91
C GLU A 665 7.30 -48.27 -12.91
N LYS A 666 7.15 -48.54 -14.23
CA LYS A 666 7.47 -47.54 -15.25
C LYS A 666 6.50 -46.37 -15.15
N GLN A 667 5.21 -46.64 -15.07
CA GLN A 667 4.21 -45.58 -14.94
C GLN A 667 4.35 -44.84 -13.64
N LYS A 668 4.69 -45.51 -12.52
CA LYS A 668 5.06 -44.82 -11.25
C LYS A 668 6.21 -43.86 -11.44
N GLY A 669 7.31 -44.29 -12.05
CA GLY A 669 8.47 -43.44 -12.28
C GLY A 669 8.16 -42.21 -13.11
N ILE A 670 7.34 -42.35 -14.15
CA ILE A 670 6.87 -41.22 -14.97
C ILE A 670 6.06 -40.23 -14.11
N VAL A 671 5.04 -40.73 -13.39
CA VAL A 671 4.19 -39.90 -12.53
C VAL A 671 4.99 -39.22 -11.42
N TYR A 672 5.98 -39.88 -10.83
CA TYR A 672 6.87 -39.28 -9.81
C TYR A 672 7.68 -38.10 -10.37
N ASN A 673 8.22 -38.26 -11.58
CA ASN A 673 8.95 -37.17 -12.25
C ASN A 673 8.03 -35.99 -12.57
N VAL A 674 6.79 -36.21 -13.00
CA VAL A 674 5.83 -35.15 -13.26
C VAL A 674 5.43 -34.44 -11.96
N LEU A 675 5.09 -35.18 -10.91
CA LEU A 675 4.77 -34.61 -9.59
C LEU A 675 5.91 -33.78 -9.03
N TYR A 676 7.13 -34.29 -9.09
CA TYR A 676 8.32 -33.56 -8.65
C TYR A 676 8.51 -32.27 -9.45
N THR A 677 8.41 -32.34 -10.78
CA THR A 677 8.57 -31.18 -11.67
C THR A 677 7.51 -30.11 -11.41
N VAL A 678 6.23 -30.53 -11.33
CA VAL A 678 5.12 -29.60 -11.12
C VAL A 678 5.20 -28.97 -9.73
N LEU A 679 5.46 -29.75 -8.68
CA LEU A 679 5.58 -29.23 -7.33
C LEU A 679 6.77 -28.26 -7.19
N THR A 680 7.97 -28.65 -7.64
CA THR A 680 9.14 -27.77 -7.54
C THR A 680 8.99 -26.49 -8.35
N THR A 681 8.38 -26.56 -9.53
CA THR A 681 8.07 -25.40 -10.37
C THR A 681 7.05 -24.49 -9.67
N GLY A 682 5.96 -25.04 -9.16
CA GLY A 682 4.94 -24.29 -8.43
C GLY A 682 5.49 -23.60 -7.18
N LEU A 683 6.36 -24.29 -6.42
CA LEU A 683 7.05 -23.71 -5.27
C LEU A 683 7.96 -22.54 -5.68
N LYS A 684 8.69 -22.64 -6.81
CA LYS A 684 9.51 -21.55 -7.33
C LYS A 684 8.68 -20.33 -7.74
N LEU A 685 7.53 -20.54 -8.37
CA LEU A 685 6.61 -19.44 -8.72
C LEU A 685 5.97 -18.79 -7.49
N LEU A 686 5.74 -19.55 -6.42
CA LEU A 686 5.17 -19.07 -5.17
C LEU A 686 6.19 -18.40 -4.23
N HIS A 687 7.48 -18.78 -4.33
CA HIS A 687 8.55 -18.35 -3.43
C HIS A 687 8.67 -16.84 -3.24
N PRO A 688 8.50 -15.98 -4.26
CA PRO A 688 8.59 -14.53 -4.05
C PRO A 688 7.61 -13.99 -3.00
N VAL A 689 6.45 -14.60 -2.82
CA VAL A 689 5.44 -14.13 -1.87
C VAL A 689 5.39 -14.94 -0.58
N MET A 690 5.61 -16.26 -0.65
CA MET A 690 5.58 -17.17 0.50
C MET A 690 6.95 -17.87 0.68
N PRO A 691 7.98 -17.09 1.09
CA PRO A 691 9.35 -17.58 1.03
C PRO A 691 9.66 -18.69 2.05
N PHE A 692 9.02 -18.69 3.23
CA PHE A 692 9.37 -19.62 4.29
C PHE A 692 8.82 -21.03 4.03
N ILE A 693 7.54 -21.17 3.76
CA ILE A 693 6.94 -22.47 3.49
C ILE A 693 7.54 -23.11 2.23
N THR A 694 7.81 -22.30 1.22
CA THR A 694 8.41 -22.80 -0.03
C THR A 694 9.86 -23.23 0.16
N GLU A 695 10.64 -22.52 0.98
CA GLU A 695 11.99 -22.92 1.35
C GLU A 695 11.97 -24.25 2.09
N GLU A 696 11.11 -24.38 3.13
CA GLU A 696 11.02 -25.60 3.94
C GLU A 696 10.64 -26.83 3.12
N ILE A 697 9.61 -26.68 2.27
CA ILE A 697 9.16 -27.78 1.41
C ILE A 697 10.25 -28.14 0.38
N TYR A 698 10.82 -27.13 -0.28
CA TYR A 698 11.78 -27.34 -1.36
C TYR A 698 13.07 -27.96 -0.86
N THR A 699 13.64 -27.46 0.23
CA THR A 699 14.87 -28.02 0.83
C THR A 699 14.67 -29.44 1.32
N THR A 700 13.50 -29.78 1.86
CA THR A 700 13.16 -31.14 2.28
C THR A 700 13.03 -32.07 1.07
N LEU A 701 12.44 -31.61 -0.04
CA LEU A 701 12.23 -32.37 -1.25
C LEU A 701 13.51 -32.59 -2.07
N THR A 702 14.46 -31.63 -2.02
CA THR A 702 15.67 -31.61 -2.84
C THR A 702 16.94 -31.94 -2.05
N ASP A 703 16.82 -32.55 -0.88
CA ASP A 703 17.96 -32.93 -0.01
C ASP A 703 18.86 -31.75 0.36
N GLY A 704 18.27 -30.57 0.63
CA GLY A 704 18.96 -29.41 1.20
C GLY A 704 19.32 -28.30 0.21
N GLU A 705 18.91 -28.36 -1.05
CA GLU A 705 19.07 -27.26 -2.01
C GLU A 705 18.18 -26.07 -1.62
N PRO A 706 18.72 -24.84 -1.48
CA PRO A 706 17.91 -23.68 -1.15
C PRO A 706 17.15 -23.14 -2.36
N ILE A 707 15.83 -22.93 -2.22
CA ILE A 707 14.99 -22.37 -3.29
C ILE A 707 15.32 -20.88 -3.52
N THR A 708 15.71 -20.15 -2.49
CA THR A 708 15.93 -18.69 -2.53
C THR A 708 17.01 -18.26 -3.54
N ILE A 709 17.93 -19.16 -3.89
CA ILE A 709 18.99 -18.95 -4.90
C ILE A 709 18.85 -19.88 -6.10
N SER A 710 17.73 -20.60 -6.21
CA SER A 710 17.47 -21.48 -7.35
C SER A 710 17.09 -20.66 -8.59
N THR A 711 17.15 -21.30 -9.76
CA THR A 711 16.82 -20.64 -11.02
C THR A 711 15.30 -20.54 -11.24
N TRP A 712 14.84 -19.37 -11.71
CA TRP A 712 13.46 -19.15 -12.13
C TRP A 712 13.08 -20.08 -13.28
N PRO A 713 11.89 -20.71 -13.25
CA PRO A 713 11.46 -21.62 -14.31
C PRO A 713 11.29 -20.87 -15.64
N LYS A 714 11.59 -21.55 -16.72
CA LYS A 714 11.50 -21.00 -18.07
C LYS A 714 10.39 -21.67 -18.86
N PHE A 715 9.65 -20.86 -19.60
CA PHE A 715 8.67 -21.36 -20.57
C PHE A 715 9.35 -22.20 -21.65
N ASN A 716 8.74 -23.34 -22.01
CA ASN A 716 9.20 -24.23 -23.07
C ASN A 716 8.04 -24.56 -24.01
N GLU A 717 8.08 -24.03 -25.21
CA GLU A 717 7.01 -24.19 -26.21
C GLU A 717 6.72 -25.68 -26.56
N ILE A 718 7.69 -26.56 -26.40
CA ILE A 718 7.56 -28.02 -26.69
C ILE A 718 6.57 -28.69 -25.71
N LEU A 719 6.39 -28.15 -24.51
CA LEU A 719 5.50 -28.72 -23.49
C LEU A 719 4.04 -28.27 -23.63
N VAL A 720 3.72 -27.38 -24.56
CA VAL A 720 2.35 -26.96 -24.83
C VAL A 720 1.61 -28.03 -25.60
N ASP A 721 0.56 -28.61 -25.02
CA ASP A 721 -0.30 -29.61 -25.62
C ASP A 721 -1.77 -29.16 -25.51
N ALA A 722 -2.19 -28.30 -26.46
CA ALA A 722 -3.53 -27.75 -26.50
C ALA A 722 -4.62 -28.86 -26.69
N LYS A 723 -4.23 -29.99 -27.29
CA LYS A 723 -5.16 -31.13 -27.41
C LYS A 723 -5.39 -31.78 -26.06
N ALA A 724 -4.32 -32.03 -25.30
CA ALA A 724 -4.45 -32.63 -23.97
C ALA A 724 -5.22 -31.71 -23.01
N GLU A 725 -5.03 -30.39 -23.12
CA GLU A 725 -5.79 -29.41 -22.33
C GLU A 725 -7.29 -29.49 -22.65
N LYS A 726 -7.65 -29.49 -23.92
CA LYS A 726 -9.04 -29.59 -24.35
C LYS A 726 -9.68 -30.92 -23.96
N ASP A 727 -8.94 -32.02 -24.15
CA ASP A 727 -9.43 -33.37 -23.82
C ASP A 727 -9.69 -33.51 -22.30
N MET A 728 -8.80 -32.97 -21.46
CA MET A 728 -8.99 -32.96 -20.01
C MET A 728 -10.10 -32.01 -19.57
N GLU A 729 -10.36 -30.90 -20.26
CA GLU A 729 -11.51 -30.04 -19.99
C GLU A 729 -12.84 -30.81 -20.09
N TYR A 730 -13.02 -31.62 -21.15
CA TYR A 730 -14.19 -32.47 -21.31
C TYR A 730 -14.35 -33.45 -20.12
N ILE A 731 -13.24 -34.07 -19.71
CA ILE A 731 -13.26 -35.09 -18.64
C ILE A 731 -13.55 -34.44 -17.29
N ILE A 732 -12.89 -33.35 -16.97
CA ILE A 732 -13.06 -32.60 -15.70
C ILE A 732 -14.48 -32.07 -15.56
N GLU A 733 -15.04 -31.50 -16.64
CA GLU A 733 -16.43 -31.05 -16.67
C GLU A 733 -17.42 -32.21 -16.48
N ALA A 734 -17.21 -33.31 -17.14
CA ALA A 734 -18.04 -34.53 -17.00
C ALA A 734 -18.02 -35.01 -15.53
N ILE A 735 -16.84 -35.15 -14.93
CA ILE A 735 -16.68 -35.56 -13.52
C ILE A 735 -17.37 -34.57 -12.57
N LYS A 736 -17.18 -33.26 -12.76
CA LYS A 736 -17.85 -32.22 -11.95
C LYS A 736 -19.37 -32.33 -12.04
N SER A 737 -19.91 -32.46 -13.25
CA SER A 737 -21.34 -32.52 -13.52
C SER A 737 -21.96 -33.78 -12.90
N LEU A 738 -21.31 -34.93 -13.06
CA LEU A 738 -21.74 -36.17 -12.44
C LEU A 738 -21.73 -36.10 -10.90
N ARG A 739 -20.66 -35.50 -10.32
CA ARG A 739 -20.56 -35.29 -8.86
C ARG A 739 -21.66 -34.37 -8.35
N ASN A 740 -21.99 -33.30 -9.06
CA ASN A 740 -23.03 -32.36 -8.68
C ASN A 740 -24.40 -33.04 -8.61
N VAL A 741 -24.78 -33.80 -9.67
CA VAL A 741 -26.04 -34.55 -9.67
C VAL A 741 -26.09 -35.55 -8.52
N ARG A 742 -24.99 -36.30 -8.30
CA ARG A 742 -24.91 -37.24 -7.18
C ARG A 742 -25.07 -36.55 -5.82
N ALA A 743 -24.47 -35.35 -5.64
CA ALA A 743 -24.60 -34.54 -4.43
C ALA A 743 -26.05 -34.03 -4.23
N GLU A 744 -26.69 -33.52 -5.29
CA GLU A 744 -28.08 -33.08 -5.28
C GLU A 744 -29.06 -34.24 -4.91
N MET A 745 -28.73 -35.43 -5.36
CA MET A 745 -29.50 -36.62 -5.03
C MET A 745 -29.10 -37.27 -3.70
N ASN A 746 -28.15 -36.73 -2.97
CA ASN A 746 -27.60 -37.27 -1.72
C ASN A 746 -27.07 -38.71 -1.86
N VAL A 747 -26.44 -39.03 -3.00
CA VAL A 747 -25.86 -40.35 -3.27
C VAL A 747 -24.52 -40.50 -2.53
N PRO A 748 -24.35 -41.48 -1.65
CA PRO A 748 -23.10 -41.65 -0.91
C PRO A 748 -21.95 -41.99 -1.88
N PRO A 749 -20.70 -41.50 -1.63
CA PRO A 749 -19.56 -41.78 -2.50
C PRO A 749 -19.25 -43.26 -2.71
N SER A 750 -19.59 -44.12 -1.73
CA SER A 750 -19.39 -45.56 -1.81
C SER A 750 -20.34 -46.28 -2.77
N ARG A 751 -21.45 -45.66 -3.16
CA ARG A 751 -22.41 -46.23 -4.12
C ARG A 751 -21.97 -45.88 -5.54
N LYS A 752 -21.65 -46.93 -6.31
CA LYS A 752 -21.30 -46.78 -7.72
C LYS A 752 -22.52 -46.83 -8.61
N ALA A 753 -22.53 -46.04 -9.69
CA ALA A 753 -23.59 -46.00 -10.67
C ALA A 753 -23.00 -46.15 -12.08
N LYS A 754 -23.71 -46.87 -12.98
CA LYS A 754 -23.32 -46.93 -14.39
C LYS A 754 -23.47 -45.56 -15.03
N VAL A 755 -22.53 -45.16 -15.90
CA VAL A 755 -22.59 -43.94 -16.71
C VAL A 755 -22.77 -44.34 -18.17
N ILE A 756 -23.85 -43.89 -18.78
CA ILE A 756 -24.12 -44.09 -20.19
C ILE A 756 -23.79 -42.79 -20.92
N SER A 757 -22.91 -42.85 -21.90
CA SER A 757 -22.32 -41.68 -22.53
C SER A 757 -22.73 -41.56 -23.98
N TYR A 758 -23.54 -40.54 -24.31
CA TYR A 758 -23.88 -40.16 -25.67
C TYR A 758 -23.04 -38.93 -26.06
N ILE A 759 -21.89 -39.22 -26.70
CA ILE A 759 -20.84 -38.25 -26.95
C ILE A 759 -20.63 -38.09 -28.46
N ASN A 760 -20.46 -36.85 -28.92
CA ASN A 760 -20.16 -36.52 -30.31
C ASN A 760 -18.75 -36.98 -30.71
N ASP A 761 -18.48 -37.03 -32.01
CA ASP A 761 -17.22 -37.55 -32.55
C ASP A 761 -16.01 -36.72 -32.11
N GLU A 762 -16.18 -35.41 -31.87
CA GLU A 762 -15.11 -34.50 -31.45
C GLU A 762 -14.57 -34.84 -30.05
N ALA A 763 -15.46 -35.18 -29.11
CA ALA A 763 -15.08 -35.44 -27.72
C ALA A 763 -14.87 -36.96 -27.45
N ARG A 764 -15.19 -37.83 -28.42
CA ARG A 764 -15.17 -39.27 -28.24
C ARG A 764 -13.83 -39.81 -27.78
N ASP A 765 -12.75 -39.37 -28.42
CA ASP A 765 -11.40 -39.82 -28.08
C ASP A 765 -11.00 -39.41 -26.66
N ALA A 766 -11.37 -38.18 -26.26
CA ALA A 766 -11.13 -37.67 -24.92
C ALA A 766 -11.85 -38.50 -23.85
N PHE A 767 -13.14 -38.80 -24.07
CA PHE A 767 -13.92 -39.61 -23.13
C PHE A 767 -13.43 -41.07 -23.07
N ASN A 768 -13.00 -41.64 -24.18
CA ASN A 768 -12.38 -42.97 -24.20
C ASN A 768 -11.09 -43.02 -23.39
N ALA A 769 -10.21 -42.00 -23.57
CA ALA A 769 -8.97 -41.88 -22.81
C ALA A 769 -9.20 -41.55 -21.32
N GLY A 770 -10.31 -40.88 -21.02
CA GLY A 770 -10.69 -40.45 -19.67
C GLY A 770 -11.57 -41.43 -18.90
N THR A 771 -11.96 -42.56 -19.48
CA THR A 771 -12.89 -43.55 -18.87
C THR A 771 -12.46 -43.90 -17.42
N ALA A 772 -11.20 -44.26 -17.22
CA ALA A 772 -10.68 -44.63 -15.90
C ALA A 772 -10.76 -43.46 -14.87
N TYR A 773 -10.59 -42.23 -15.31
CA TYR A 773 -10.74 -41.04 -14.45
C TYR A 773 -12.21 -40.82 -14.05
N ILE A 774 -13.14 -40.96 -14.99
CA ILE A 774 -14.58 -40.83 -14.72
C ILE A 774 -15.02 -41.94 -13.76
N GLU A 775 -14.64 -43.18 -13.99
CA GLU A 775 -14.96 -44.31 -13.10
C GLU A 775 -14.49 -44.06 -11.67
N LYS A 776 -13.26 -43.61 -11.53
CA LYS A 776 -12.66 -43.36 -10.20
C LYS A 776 -13.25 -42.14 -9.52
N LEU A 777 -13.27 -41.01 -10.21
CA LEU A 777 -13.55 -39.71 -9.58
C LEU A 777 -15.04 -39.36 -9.55
N ALA A 778 -15.86 -39.90 -10.46
CA ALA A 778 -17.33 -39.77 -10.39
C ALA A 778 -18.01 -40.97 -9.70
N SER A 779 -17.24 -41.92 -9.17
CA SER A 779 -17.75 -43.18 -8.59
C SER A 779 -18.68 -43.93 -9.58
N ALA A 780 -18.24 -44.05 -10.83
CA ALA A 780 -18.93 -44.87 -11.80
C ALA A 780 -18.53 -46.33 -11.64
N SER A 781 -19.48 -47.27 -11.92
CA SER A 781 -19.21 -48.68 -11.95
C SER A 781 -18.66 -49.11 -13.31
N ASP A 782 -19.10 -48.45 -14.37
CA ASP A 782 -18.75 -48.66 -15.75
C ASP A 782 -19.11 -47.40 -16.56
N VAL A 783 -18.46 -47.16 -17.70
CA VAL A 783 -18.79 -46.10 -18.66
C VAL A 783 -19.09 -46.70 -20.01
N GLU A 784 -20.37 -46.78 -20.38
CA GLU A 784 -20.83 -47.31 -21.65
C GLU A 784 -21.03 -46.20 -22.69
N PHE A 785 -20.48 -46.37 -23.89
CA PHE A 785 -20.67 -45.45 -25.01
C PHE A 785 -21.79 -45.90 -25.91
N ILE A 786 -22.77 -45.04 -26.14
CA ILE A 786 -23.90 -45.32 -27.05
C ILE A 786 -23.89 -44.33 -28.23
N ASN A 787 -24.46 -44.76 -29.36
CA ASN A 787 -24.62 -43.93 -30.57
C ASN A 787 -26.08 -43.52 -30.82
N ASP A 788 -27.03 -44.09 -30.05
CA ASP A 788 -28.45 -43.78 -30.15
C ASP A 788 -29.04 -43.53 -28.78
N LYS A 789 -29.68 -42.39 -28.61
CA LYS A 789 -30.38 -42.03 -27.36
C LYS A 789 -31.54 -42.97 -27.00
N ALA A 790 -32.09 -43.69 -27.97
CA ALA A 790 -33.13 -44.72 -27.71
C ALA A 790 -32.64 -45.85 -26.80
N LEU A 791 -31.33 -46.03 -26.63
CA LEU A 791 -30.73 -47.02 -25.74
C LEU A 791 -30.66 -46.57 -24.27
N VAL A 792 -30.99 -45.32 -24.00
CA VAL A 792 -31.00 -44.75 -22.61
C VAL A 792 -32.25 -45.27 -21.88
N PRO A 793 -32.12 -45.79 -20.64
CA PRO A 793 -33.27 -46.14 -19.82
C PRO A 793 -34.22 -44.96 -19.59
N GLU A 794 -35.53 -45.18 -19.66
CA GLU A 794 -36.56 -44.12 -19.51
C GLU A 794 -36.42 -43.31 -18.19
N ASN A 795 -35.90 -43.95 -17.15
CA ASN A 795 -35.76 -43.35 -15.82
C ASN A 795 -34.27 -42.96 -15.49
N ALA A 796 -33.42 -42.76 -16.49
CA ALA A 796 -32.08 -42.32 -16.28
C ALA A 796 -32.03 -40.80 -16.01
N VAL A 797 -31.16 -40.38 -15.06
CA VAL A 797 -30.88 -38.97 -14.78
C VAL A 797 -29.89 -38.47 -15.83
N SER A 798 -30.26 -37.41 -16.54
CA SER A 798 -29.47 -36.86 -17.64
C SER A 798 -28.60 -35.71 -17.13
N VAL A 799 -27.40 -35.60 -17.69
CA VAL A 799 -26.40 -34.54 -17.40
C VAL A 799 -25.82 -34.04 -18.72
N VAL A 800 -26.08 -32.79 -19.05
CA VAL A 800 -25.53 -32.18 -20.26
C VAL A 800 -24.09 -31.72 -19.95
N VAL A 801 -23.16 -32.08 -20.83
CA VAL A 801 -21.75 -31.74 -20.73
C VAL A 801 -21.22 -31.24 -22.08
N LYS A 802 -20.06 -30.60 -22.09
CA LYS A 802 -19.38 -30.30 -23.35
C LYS A 802 -19.13 -31.58 -24.11
N GLY A 803 -19.50 -31.62 -25.39
CA GLY A 803 -19.34 -32.77 -26.25
C GLY A 803 -20.44 -33.78 -26.19
N GLY A 804 -21.49 -33.65 -25.32
CA GLY A 804 -22.58 -34.59 -25.32
C GLY A 804 -23.47 -34.59 -24.08
N GLU A 805 -24.00 -35.78 -23.77
CA GLU A 805 -24.91 -35.97 -22.65
C GLU A 805 -24.59 -37.30 -21.94
N LEU A 806 -24.56 -37.24 -20.64
CA LEU A 806 -24.29 -38.40 -19.78
C LEU A 806 -25.58 -38.79 -19.05
N PHE A 807 -25.77 -40.07 -18.84
CA PHE A 807 -26.96 -40.58 -18.17
C PHE A 807 -26.54 -41.56 -17.07
N MET A 808 -27.21 -41.49 -15.93
CA MET A 808 -27.06 -42.42 -14.83
C MET A 808 -28.42 -43.07 -14.54
N PRO A 809 -28.57 -44.42 -14.60
CA PRO A 809 -29.81 -45.08 -14.21
C PRO A 809 -30.21 -44.72 -12.77
N LEU A 810 -31.43 -44.29 -12.56
CA LEU A 810 -31.93 -43.83 -11.26
C LEU A 810 -31.80 -44.91 -10.18
N LEU A 811 -32.01 -46.17 -10.52
CA LEU A 811 -31.94 -47.31 -9.58
C LEU A 811 -30.52 -47.57 -9.07
N ASP A 812 -29.52 -47.17 -9.85
CA ASP A 812 -28.12 -47.25 -9.39
C ASP A 812 -27.79 -46.13 -8.39
N LEU A 813 -28.45 -44.99 -8.47
CA LEU A 813 -28.19 -43.81 -7.63
C LEU A 813 -28.87 -43.93 -6.27
N VAL A 814 -30.11 -44.48 -6.21
CA VAL A 814 -30.91 -44.47 -4.99
C VAL A 814 -31.29 -45.87 -4.55
N ASP A 815 -31.37 -46.09 -3.25
CA ASP A 815 -31.99 -47.26 -2.66
C ASP A 815 -33.52 -47.07 -2.74
N LYS A 816 -34.16 -47.80 -3.61
CA LYS A 816 -35.59 -47.63 -3.94
C LYS A 816 -36.47 -47.57 -2.69
N GLU A 817 -36.24 -48.45 -1.73
CA GLU A 817 -37.06 -48.55 -0.52
C GLU A 817 -36.79 -47.33 0.42
N LYS A 818 -35.53 -47.01 0.63
CA LYS A 818 -35.14 -45.87 1.47
C LYS A 818 -35.54 -44.53 0.87
N GLU A 819 -35.39 -44.39 -0.45
CA GLU A 819 -35.74 -43.14 -1.13
C GLU A 819 -37.27 -42.97 -1.17
N LEU A 820 -38.04 -44.05 -1.40
CA LEU A 820 -39.49 -44.00 -1.27
C LEU A 820 -39.93 -43.62 0.14
N GLU A 821 -39.27 -44.17 1.18
CA GLU A 821 -39.55 -43.78 2.57
C GLU A 821 -39.24 -42.30 2.83
N ARG A 822 -38.09 -41.81 2.33
CA ARG A 822 -37.68 -40.42 2.43
C ARG A 822 -38.67 -39.47 1.75
N LEU A 823 -38.99 -39.79 0.48
CA LEU A 823 -39.93 -39.00 -0.33
C LEU A 823 -41.33 -38.98 0.26
N ASN A 824 -41.79 -40.10 0.84
CA ASN A 824 -43.09 -40.16 1.53
C ASN A 824 -43.10 -39.32 2.79
N LYS A 825 -41.99 -39.27 3.57
CA LYS A 825 -41.84 -38.37 4.70
C LYS A 825 -41.87 -36.89 4.26
N GLU A 826 -41.14 -36.58 3.16
CA GLU A 826 -41.11 -35.23 2.61
C GLU A 826 -42.48 -34.79 2.06
N LYS A 827 -43.17 -35.67 1.32
CA LYS A 827 -44.55 -35.50 0.87
C LYS A 827 -45.48 -35.16 2.06
N SER A 828 -45.43 -35.97 3.12
CA SER A 828 -46.27 -35.77 4.30
C SER A 828 -45.98 -34.44 4.99
N LYS A 829 -44.70 -34.02 5.02
CA LYS A 829 -44.29 -32.70 5.56
C LYS A 829 -44.84 -31.56 4.71
N LEU A 830 -44.71 -31.62 3.39
CA LEU A 830 -45.21 -30.59 2.47
C LEU A 830 -46.76 -30.52 2.49
N GLU A 831 -47.43 -31.65 2.49
CA GLU A 831 -48.90 -31.69 2.67
C GLU A 831 -49.34 -31.07 3.99
N GLY A 832 -48.58 -31.28 5.09
CA GLY A 832 -48.81 -30.66 6.36
C GLY A 832 -48.65 -29.17 6.36
N GLU A 833 -47.59 -28.63 5.70
CA GLU A 833 -47.36 -27.20 5.55
C GLU A 833 -48.43 -26.53 4.65
N ILE A 834 -48.79 -27.14 3.54
CA ILE A 834 -49.90 -26.69 2.65
C ILE A 834 -51.19 -26.60 3.45
N THR A 835 -51.58 -27.67 4.15
CA THR A 835 -52.79 -27.72 4.97
C THR A 835 -52.79 -26.65 6.07
N ARG A 836 -51.62 -26.36 6.66
CA ARG A 836 -51.47 -25.32 7.66
C ARG A 836 -51.71 -23.94 7.08
N ILE A 837 -51.17 -23.68 5.88
CA ILE A 837 -51.36 -22.41 5.18
C ILE A 837 -52.79 -22.25 4.65
N GLU A 838 -53.40 -23.34 4.12
CA GLU A 838 -54.79 -23.35 3.73
C GLU A 838 -55.74 -23.03 4.86
N LYS A 839 -55.55 -23.64 6.06
CA LYS A 839 -56.32 -23.29 7.24
C LYS A 839 -56.15 -21.83 7.67
N LYS A 840 -54.95 -21.30 7.46
CA LYS A 840 -54.67 -19.90 7.78
C LYS A 840 -55.34 -18.95 6.80
N LEU A 841 -55.31 -19.28 5.51
CA LEU A 841 -55.94 -18.49 4.45
C LEU A 841 -57.48 -18.65 4.40
N SER A 842 -58.04 -19.79 4.87
CA SER A 842 -59.51 -19.99 4.98
C SER A 842 -60.12 -19.33 6.22
N ASN A 843 -59.29 -18.86 7.14
CA ASN A 843 -59.76 -18.14 8.29
C ASN A 843 -60.13 -16.68 7.91
N ALA A 844 -61.42 -16.45 7.75
CA ALA A 844 -61.96 -15.14 7.37
C ALA A 844 -61.50 -13.97 8.30
N GLY A 845 -61.30 -14.28 9.60
CA GLY A 845 -60.77 -13.30 10.55
C GLY A 845 -59.32 -12.95 10.39
N PHE A 846 -58.50 -13.86 9.87
CA PHE A 846 -57.11 -13.58 9.49
C PHE A 846 -57.04 -12.77 8.21
N VAL A 847 -57.72 -13.21 7.16
CA VAL A 847 -57.69 -12.54 5.82
C VAL A 847 -58.24 -11.12 5.92
N ALA A 848 -59.23 -10.87 6.76
CA ALA A 848 -59.80 -9.52 6.91
C ALA A 848 -58.96 -8.54 7.77
N LYS A 849 -58.05 -9.05 8.62
CA LYS A 849 -57.27 -8.24 9.57
C LYS A 849 -55.76 -8.17 9.23
N ALA A 850 -55.23 -9.10 8.43
CA ALA A 850 -53.83 -9.08 8.04
C ALA A 850 -53.57 -8.09 6.90
N PRO A 851 -52.42 -7.42 6.87
CA PRO A 851 -51.96 -6.62 5.71
C PRO A 851 -51.98 -7.46 4.42
N GLU A 852 -52.40 -6.87 3.33
CA GLU A 852 -52.47 -7.54 2.01
C GLU A 852 -51.16 -8.21 1.59
N ALA A 853 -50.01 -7.58 1.85
CA ALA A 853 -48.69 -8.15 1.63
C ALA A 853 -48.41 -9.47 2.42
N VAL A 854 -49.02 -9.64 3.59
CA VAL A 854 -48.87 -10.86 4.41
C VAL A 854 -49.76 -11.97 3.84
N VAL A 855 -50.94 -11.66 3.35
CA VAL A 855 -51.85 -12.62 2.71
C VAL A 855 -51.28 -13.11 1.41
N GLU A 856 -50.76 -12.21 0.57
CA GLU A 856 -50.06 -12.55 -0.68
C GLU A 856 -48.77 -13.34 -0.42
N GLY A 857 -48.00 -13.01 0.62
CA GLY A 857 -46.82 -13.77 1.04
C GLY A 857 -47.14 -15.23 1.44
N GLU A 858 -48.28 -15.48 2.12
CA GLU A 858 -48.72 -16.82 2.46
C GLU A 858 -49.25 -17.58 1.24
N LYS A 859 -49.92 -16.91 0.29
CA LYS A 859 -50.32 -17.53 -1.01
C LYS A 859 -49.10 -17.94 -1.84
N ALA A 860 -48.05 -17.05 -1.91
CA ALA A 860 -46.83 -17.38 -2.63
C ALA A 860 -46.07 -18.56 -2.01
N LYS A 861 -46.06 -18.67 -0.64
CA LYS A 861 -45.51 -19.84 0.04
C LYS A 861 -46.30 -21.13 -0.29
N MET A 862 -47.62 -21.05 -0.33
CA MET A 862 -48.46 -22.16 -0.65
C MET A 862 -48.18 -22.66 -2.07
N ALA A 863 -48.13 -21.75 -3.06
CA ALA A 863 -47.80 -22.10 -4.44
C ALA A 863 -46.42 -22.77 -4.55
N LYS A 864 -45.42 -22.25 -3.84
CA LYS A 864 -44.09 -22.83 -3.78
C LYS A 864 -44.10 -24.26 -3.17
N TYR A 865 -44.83 -24.46 -2.08
CA TYR A 865 -44.93 -25.80 -1.47
C TYR A 865 -45.71 -26.76 -2.35
N GLN A 866 -46.71 -26.28 -3.09
CA GLN A 866 -47.43 -27.11 -4.06
C GLN A 866 -46.50 -27.56 -5.21
N GLU A 867 -45.71 -26.66 -5.76
CA GLU A 867 -44.71 -26.97 -6.78
C GLU A 867 -43.68 -28.01 -6.26
N MET A 868 -43.23 -27.86 -5.04
CA MET A 868 -42.32 -28.82 -4.41
C MET A 868 -43.02 -30.18 -4.20
N LEU A 869 -44.28 -30.21 -3.80
CA LEU A 869 -45.08 -31.41 -3.62
C LEU A 869 -45.29 -32.15 -4.96
N ASP A 870 -45.62 -31.44 -6.01
CA ASP A 870 -45.81 -31.98 -7.35
C ASP A 870 -44.51 -32.61 -7.85
N ALA A 871 -43.35 -31.96 -7.64
CA ALA A 871 -42.04 -32.50 -7.95
C ALA A 871 -41.74 -33.79 -7.16
N VAL A 872 -42.09 -33.85 -5.87
CA VAL A 872 -41.93 -35.06 -5.03
C VAL A 872 -42.85 -36.17 -5.51
N LEU A 873 -44.08 -35.87 -5.90
CA LEU A 873 -45.04 -36.88 -6.40
C LEU A 873 -44.57 -37.51 -7.74
N VAL A 874 -44.07 -36.67 -8.67
CA VAL A 874 -43.47 -37.15 -9.92
C VAL A 874 -42.30 -38.09 -9.61
N ARG A 875 -41.46 -37.74 -8.64
CA ARG A 875 -40.30 -38.54 -8.26
C ARG A 875 -40.68 -39.86 -7.59
N ILE A 876 -41.75 -39.87 -6.74
CA ILE A 876 -42.31 -41.12 -6.19
C ILE A 876 -42.87 -42.04 -7.29
N ASP A 877 -43.55 -41.47 -8.27
CA ASP A 877 -44.13 -42.26 -9.37
C ASP A 877 -43.06 -42.85 -10.31
N THR A 878 -41.96 -42.10 -10.53
CA THR A 878 -40.81 -42.61 -11.29
C THR A 878 -40.08 -43.75 -10.57
N LEU A 879 -40.17 -43.80 -9.23
CA LEU A 879 -39.56 -44.87 -8.42
C LEU A 879 -40.47 -46.07 -8.17
N LYS A 880 -41.76 -46.00 -8.42
CA LYS A 880 -42.68 -47.15 -8.32
C LYS A 880 -42.53 -48.08 -9.53
#